data_82a2b328e0ce2c9f3f2aee36dfa4d2ab
#
_entry.id   82a2b328e0ce2c9f3f2aee36dfa4d2ab
#
_cell.length_a   1.000
_cell.length_b   1.000
_cell.length_c   1.000
_cell.angle_alpha   90.00
_cell.angle_beta   90.00
_cell.angle_gamma   90.00
#
_symmetry.space_group_name_H-M   'P 1'
#
loop_
_entity.id
_entity.type
_entity.pdbx_description
1 polymer ?
#
loop_
_entity_poly.entity_id
_entity_poly.type
_entity_poly.pdbx_seq_one_letter_code
_entity_poly.pdbx_strand_id
1 'polypeptide(L)'
;MAVRATVSRFPATPEALESCAVQWGVAVTPFAAVDERGQPPTTGAGGDRIPRCEHCWAYLSSHCDLERWGWTCALCGTLNGFDDEAERRFQRPDACPELNSSFVDLEIAGAGGDGVQALPVYVAAVDLACSEEFLELIKSALLAALEALIPGSLFGLMTFSHKIGLYDVQGPIPLVKNVFIPPDLEEDGLPVALEDAMPLLSFLAPVDTCKDRIAAALETLRPTSSWERGAASGHEEDAVLLGGRGFGTAMSALIEYLSSGYGSTFALARVFAFLSGAPDYGAGLLDTRRYGEQYASKGVDANLALLPEQIPFYRDLAAVAVQSGVCIDIFAVTDEYTDLASLKFLSIESGGYLFLYANADDSTLPQDIYRLLSRPYAFGCVLRLRTSSDFEPGNSYGHFFPDPQYESVQHIICCDSFATYAYDFEFSHNNGFSRHTDPAVVQIAFQYSVIEPAKETSGDGSQSSASYKFSLKRRLRIRTLQYRPARNISEIYDSVDPEVVLHILVHKVILECVDKGVREGRHQVHAWLSLLAARYNQVLSSDVRTPLSSIDIDFSQCPQLQTIPQLVFALLRSPLLRLHEEGVHPDYRIYLQCLFSALEPSSLAKAIYPVLISYSSPDKQAFPRHTLSRAALIMSESPIFLLDTFTNLIVYYSSTADPSFPFPPPRDCLLRTTINKLKQDRCITPKLTFIHGGEDDSTLFESYLIEEQDVDGSGLTTGSGFVAFRESVRNVAGEIIQEEIGS
;
A
#
# COMPACT_ATOMS: atom_id res chain seq x y z
N MET A 1 6.65 3.00 14.66
CA MET A 1 5.17 3.01 14.43
C MET A 1 4.70 4.44 14.47
N ALA A 2 4.21 4.94 13.37
CA ALA A 2 3.56 6.26 13.30
C ALA A 2 2.04 6.09 13.34
N VAL A 3 1.34 6.96 14.06
CA VAL A 3 -0.12 6.94 14.19
C VAL A 3 -0.63 8.37 14.04
N ARG A 4 -1.48 8.60 13.05
CA ARG A 4 -2.09 9.90 12.80
C ARG A 4 -3.60 9.75 12.83
N ALA A 5 -4.28 10.60 13.61
CA ALA A 5 -5.74 10.63 13.68
C ALA A 5 -6.30 11.69 12.72
N THR A 6 -7.52 11.49 12.24
CA THR A 6 -8.25 12.49 11.45
C THR A 6 -8.49 13.78 12.22
N VAL A 7 -8.66 13.66 13.53
CA VAL A 7 -8.84 14.77 14.47
C VAL A 7 -8.07 14.48 15.76
N SER A 8 -7.43 15.46 16.36
CA SER A 8 -6.76 15.30 17.66
C SER A 8 -7.70 15.60 18.84
N ARG A 9 -8.88 16.19 18.57
CA ARG A 9 -10.00 16.35 19.49
C ARG A 9 -11.14 15.48 19.03
N PHE A 10 -11.43 14.41 19.75
CA PHE A 10 -12.45 13.44 19.35
C PHE A 10 -13.85 14.02 19.53
N PRO A 11 -14.81 13.70 18.63
CA PRO A 11 -16.21 14.07 18.86
C PRO A 11 -16.68 13.47 20.19
N ALA A 12 -17.41 14.27 20.98
CA ALA A 12 -17.81 13.84 22.33
C ALA A 12 -19.02 12.91 22.34
N THR A 13 -19.89 13.02 21.34
CA THR A 13 -21.11 12.22 21.21
C THR A 13 -21.37 11.86 19.74
N PRO A 14 -22.23 10.85 19.45
CA PRO A 14 -22.66 10.55 18.08
C PRO A 14 -23.25 11.76 17.37
N GLU A 15 -24.04 12.60 18.06
CA GLU A 15 -24.62 13.81 17.47
C GLU A 15 -23.54 14.84 17.10
N ALA A 16 -22.46 14.94 17.90
CA ALA A 16 -21.34 15.82 17.58
C ALA A 16 -20.58 15.32 16.35
N LEU A 17 -20.42 14.00 16.20
CA LEU A 17 -19.80 13.37 15.03
C LEU A 17 -20.64 13.63 13.77
N GLU A 18 -21.94 13.41 13.83
CA GLU A 18 -22.86 13.67 12.73
C GLU A 18 -22.91 15.15 12.37
N SER A 19 -22.94 16.03 13.37
CA SER A 19 -23.00 17.47 13.18
C SER A 19 -21.72 18.09 12.65
N CYS A 20 -20.54 17.48 12.88
CA CYS A 20 -19.29 17.98 12.29
C CYS A 20 -19.02 17.44 10.89
N ALA A 21 -19.63 16.34 10.49
CA ALA A 21 -19.45 15.64 9.21
C ALA A 21 -17.96 15.27 8.88
N VAL A 22 -17.07 15.29 9.85
CA VAL A 22 -15.66 14.92 9.66
C VAL A 22 -15.51 13.41 9.78
N GLN A 23 -14.70 12.80 8.92
CA GLN A 23 -14.33 11.39 9.07
C GLN A 23 -13.59 11.17 10.39
N TRP A 24 -13.94 10.12 11.14
CA TRP A 24 -13.32 9.83 12.42
C TRP A 24 -12.57 8.51 12.35
N GLY A 25 -11.26 8.55 12.58
CA GLY A 25 -10.41 7.37 12.44
C GLY A 25 -8.92 7.68 12.58
N VAL A 26 -8.11 6.65 12.34
CA VAL A 26 -6.64 6.74 12.42
C VAL A 26 -5.97 6.01 11.26
N ALA A 27 -4.81 6.52 10.85
CA ALA A 27 -3.87 5.84 9.97
C ALA A 27 -2.66 5.36 10.78
N VAL A 28 -2.25 4.12 10.58
CA VAL A 28 -1.19 3.43 11.33
C VAL A 28 -0.15 2.88 10.38
N THR A 29 1.12 3.30 10.53
CA THR A 29 2.27 2.71 9.85
C THR A 29 3.08 1.90 10.88
N PRO A 30 2.78 0.60 11.08
CA PRO A 30 3.22 -0.14 12.27
C PRO A 30 4.73 -0.37 12.28
N PHE A 31 5.37 -0.57 11.13
CA PHE A 31 6.80 -0.84 11.04
C PHE A 31 7.64 0.41 10.80
N ALA A 32 7.06 1.61 10.79
CA ALA A 32 7.83 2.85 10.72
C ALA A 32 8.87 2.93 11.85
N ALA A 33 10.07 3.42 11.53
CA ALA A 33 11.20 3.50 12.48
C ALA A 33 10.93 4.46 13.63
N VAL A 34 10.18 5.51 13.36
CA VAL A 34 9.86 6.58 14.33
C VAL A 34 8.33 6.79 14.41
N ASP A 35 7.91 7.53 15.43
CA ASP A 35 6.51 7.95 15.55
C ASP A 35 6.24 9.23 14.71
N GLU A 36 5.01 9.75 14.80
CA GLU A 36 4.56 10.97 14.10
C GLU A 36 5.31 12.23 14.51
N ARG A 37 6.08 12.17 15.61
CA ARG A 37 6.94 13.26 16.13
C ARG A 37 8.42 13.05 15.83
N GLY A 38 8.76 11.97 15.09
CA GLY A 38 10.13 11.60 14.79
C GLY A 38 10.88 10.93 15.94
N GLN A 39 10.19 10.42 16.98
CA GLN A 39 10.80 9.75 18.12
C GLN A 39 10.84 8.23 17.88
N PRO A 40 11.98 7.57 18.12
CA PRO A 40 12.08 6.11 18.06
C PRO A 40 11.39 5.46 19.25
N PRO A 41 10.99 4.17 19.16
CA PRO A 41 10.46 3.42 20.29
C PRO A 41 11.52 3.21 21.37
N THR A 42 11.09 3.12 22.62
CA THR A 42 11.94 2.63 23.70
C THR A 42 12.10 1.13 23.56
N THR A 43 13.32 0.67 23.31
CA THR A 43 13.62 -0.75 23.07
C THR A 43 13.98 -1.48 24.37
N GLY A 44 13.70 -2.79 24.40
CA GLY A 44 14.02 -3.62 25.56
C GLY A 44 13.75 -5.11 25.28
N ALA A 45 13.78 -5.90 26.33
CA ALA A 45 13.44 -7.33 26.34
C ALA A 45 12.22 -7.60 27.22
N GLY A 46 11.65 -8.80 27.13
CA GLY A 46 10.53 -9.24 27.95
C GLY A 46 9.16 -8.82 27.43
N GLY A 47 9.00 -8.73 26.11
CA GLY A 47 7.70 -8.49 25.46
C GLY A 47 6.67 -9.59 25.73
N ASP A 48 7.13 -10.80 26.04
CA ASP A 48 6.32 -11.95 26.48
C ASP A 48 5.77 -11.79 27.91
N ARG A 49 6.36 -10.91 28.72
CA ARG A 49 6.08 -10.74 30.15
C ARG A 49 5.24 -9.52 30.48
N ILE A 50 4.79 -8.77 29.46
CA ILE A 50 3.94 -7.61 29.71
C ILE A 50 2.54 -8.13 30.09
N PRO A 51 2.02 -7.74 31.29
CA PRO A 51 0.67 -8.12 31.68
C PRO A 51 -0.39 -7.64 30.69
N ARG A 52 -1.42 -8.45 30.53
CA ARG A 52 -2.61 -8.14 29.74
C ARG A 52 -3.82 -8.01 30.64
N CYS A 53 -4.69 -7.08 30.31
CA CYS A 53 -5.95 -6.94 31.00
C CYS A 53 -6.82 -8.21 30.82
N GLU A 54 -7.35 -8.73 31.89
CA GLU A 54 -8.20 -9.94 31.87
C GLU A 54 -9.53 -9.73 31.13
N HIS A 55 -9.99 -8.47 31.06
CA HIS A 55 -11.25 -8.12 30.39
C HIS A 55 -11.06 -7.77 28.91
N CYS A 56 -10.22 -6.76 28.57
CA CYS A 56 -10.09 -6.25 27.20
C CYS A 56 -8.82 -6.72 26.48
N TRP A 57 -7.95 -7.47 27.13
CA TRP A 57 -6.68 -8.00 26.59
C TRP A 57 -5.69 -6.91 26.16
N ALA A 58 -5.89 -5.66 26.58
CA ALA A 58 -4.92 -4.59 26.36
C ALA A 58 -3.66 -4.84 27.19
N TYR A 59 -2.53 -4.43 26.64
CA TYR A 59 -1.26 -4.50 27.35
C TYR A 59 -1.15 -3.40 28.40
N LEU A 60 -0.52 -3.71 29.52
CA LEU A 60 -0.10 -2.70 30.50
C LEU A 60 0.76 -1.63 29.79
N SER A 61 0.52 -0.37 30.10
CA SER A 61 1.20 0.77 29.49
C SER A 61 1.40 1.91 30.48
N SER A 62 2.21 2.90 30.12
CA SER A 62 2.46 4.10 30.95
C SER A 62 1.20 4.93 31.28
N HIS A 63 0.06 4.62 30.70
CA HIS A 63 -1.22 5.29 30.96
C HIS A 63 -2.11 4.50 31.96
N CYS A 64 -1.66 3.34 32.42
CA CYS A 64 -2.34 2.57 33.43
C CYS A 64 -2.00 3.07 34.84
N ASP A 65 -2.96 3.08 35.75
CA ASP A 65 -2.72 3.40 37.15
C ASP A 65 -2.16 2.17 37.87
N LEU A 66 -0.95 2.32 38.43
CA LEU A 66 -0.30 1.26 39.17
C LEU A 66 -0.62 1.35 40.66
N GLU A 67 -1.04 0.22 41.23
CA GLU A 67 -1.24 0.05 42.66
C GLU A 67 -0.25 -0.98 43.20
N ARG A 68 -0.17 -1.08 44.51
CA ARG A 68 0.75 -2.04 45.18
C ARG A 68 0.51 -3.50 44.80
N TRP A 69 -0.75 -3.85 44.50
CA TRP A 69 -1.20 -5.22 44.29
C TRP A 69 -1.64 -5.52 42.85
N GLY A 70 -1.62 -4.50 42.02
CA GLY A 70 -2.18 -4.63 40.68
C GLY A 70 -2.13 -3.32 39.88
N TRP A 71 -2.94 -3.27 38.84
CA TRP A 71 -3.01 -2.13 37.96
C TRP A 71 -4.40 -1.95 37.38
N THR A 72 -4.81 -0.72 37.20
CA THR A 72 -6.08 -0.39 36.54
C THR A 72 -5.85 -0.16 35.05
N CYS A 73 -6.58 -0.88 34.22
CA CYS A 73 -6.45 -0.80 32.76
C CYS A 73 -6.93 0.56 32.25
N ALA A 74 -6.07 1.24 31.48
CA ALA A 74 -6.38 2.55 30.90
C ALA A 74 -7.52 2.53 29.86
N LEU A 75 -7.85 1.34 29.28
CA LEU A 75 -8.88 1.22 28.25
C LEU A 75 -10.27 0.92 28.84
N CYS A 76 -10.35 -0.01 29.78
CA CYS A 76 -11.66 -0.48 30.28
C CYS A 76 -11.87 -0.24 31.79
N GLY A 77 -10.89 0.33 32.49
CA GLY A 77 -11.00 0.60 33.94
C GLY A 77 -10.97 -0.65 34.83
N THR A 78 -10.76 -1.85 34.29
CA THR A 78 -10.71 -3.09 35.08
C THR A 78 -9.44 -3.12 35.94
N LEU A 79 -9.58 -3.43 37.19
CA LEU A 79 -8.47 -3.70 38.11
C LEU A 79 -7.96 -5.13 37.89
N ASN A 80 -6.67 -5.24 37.57
CA ASN A 80 -5.97 -6.50 37.34
C ASN A 80 -4.92 -6.73 38.43
N GLY A 81 -4.82 -7.97 38.95
CA GLY A 81 -3.78 -8.35 39.88
C GLY A 81 -2.42 -8.57 39.22
N PHE A 82 -1.35 -8.48 40.00
CA PHE A 82 -0.04 -8.92 39.54
C PHE A 82 0.17 -10.39 39.91
N ASP A 83 0.74 -11.16 38.99
CA ASP A 83 1.33 -12.44 39.31
C ASP A 83 2.74 -12.26 39.93
N ASP A 84 3.31 -13.36 40.46
CA ASP A 84 4.61 -13.33 41.13
C ASP A 84 5.75 -12.84 40.21
N GLU A 85 5.61 -12.96 38.89
CA GLU A 85 6.62 -12.51 37.94
C GLU A 85 6.50 -11.00 37.64
N ALA A 86 5.28 -10.53 37.46
CA ALA A 86 4.99 -9.10 37.29
C ALA A 86 5.33 -8.32 38.55
N GLU A 87 5.02 -8.86 39.74
CA GLU A 87 5.40 -8.23 41.01
C GLU A 87 6.91 -8.05 41.14
N ARG A 88 7.68 -9.09 40.81
CA ARG A 88 9.15 -9.00 40.80
C ARG A 88 9.70 -8.02 39.74
N ARG A 89 9.11 -7.99 38.54
CA ARG A 89 9.50 -7.10 37.45
C ARG A 89 9.27 -5.65 37.81
N PHE A 90 8.13 -5.33 38.40
CA PHE A 90 7.75 -3.95 38.71
C PHE A 90 8.29 -3.41 40.06
N GLN A 91 9.07 -4.21 40.81
CA GLN A 91 9.88 -3.69 41.91
C GLN A 91 10.87 -2.60 41.50
N ARG A 92 11.22 -2.56 40.20
CA ARG A 92 12.05 -1.52 39.59
C ARG A 92 11.34 -0.91 38.39
N PRO A 93 10.32 -0.08 38.59
CA PRO A 93 9.53 0.48 37.50
C PRO A 93 10.35 1.30 36.50
N ASP A 94 11.42 1.96 36.97
CA ASP A 94 12.33 2.73 36.10
C ASP A 94 13.06 1.85 35.06
N ALA A 95 13.17 0.56 35.30
CA ALA A 95 13.78 -0.40 34.38
C ALA A 95 12.77 -1.01 33.38
N CYS A 96 11.48 -0.67 33.48
CA CYS A 96 10.40 -1.21 32.66
C CYS A 96 10.01 -0.21 31.57
N PRO A 97 10.41 -0.42 30.30
CA PRO A 97 10.10 0.51 29.21
C PRO A 97 8.60 0.78 29.05
N GLU A 98 7.77 -0.23 29.23
CA GLU A 98 6.31 -0.18 29.11
C GLU A 98 5.63 0.74 30.14
N LEU A 99 6.27 0.99 31.27
CA LEU A 99 5.77 1.94 32.29
C LEU A 99 6.23 3.37 32.07
N ASN A 100 7.33 3.55 31.34
CA ASN A 100 7.98 4.86 31.18
C ASN A 100 7.74 5.49 29.79
N SER A 101 7.25 4.69 28.85
CA SER A 101 7.03 5.15 27.48
C SER A 101 5.70 4.65 26.93
N SER A 102 5.00 5.52 26.22
CA SER A 102 3.79 5.15 25.46
C SER A 102 4.11 4.47 24.12
N PHE A 103 5.41 4.39 23.77
CA PHE A 103 5.88 3.76 22.53
C PHE A 103 7.08 2.86 22.82
N VAL A 104 6.85 1.55 22.84
CA VAL A 104 7.84 0.53 23.14
C VAL A 104 7.98 -0.50 22.04
N ASP A 105 9.16 -1.11 21.95
CA ASP A 105 9.47 -2.21 21.00
C ASP A 105 10.34 -3.24 21.72
N LEU A 106 9.72 -4.33 22.18
CA LEU A 106 10.33 -5.29 23.09
C LEU A 106 10.56 -6.64 22.41
N GLU A 107 11.72 -7.23 22.65
CA GLU A 107 12.05 -8.57 22.20
C GLU A 107 11.29 -9.62 23.04
N ILE A 108 10.69 -10.60 22.37
CA ILE A 108 10.02 -11.75 22.99
C ILE A 108 11.04 -12.87 23.15
N ALA A 109 11.28 -13.32 24.38
CA ALA A 109 12.23 -14.39 24.67
C ALA A 109 11.68 -15.76 24.20
N GLY A 110 12.59 -16.60 23.67
CA GLY A 110 12.27 -18.01 23.36
C GLY A 110 11.40 -18.24 22.12
N ALA A 111 11.05 -17.21 21.36
CA ALA A 111 10.24 -17.34 20.15
C ALA A 111 11.03 -17.87 18.92
N GLY A 112 12.34 -17.93 19.02
CA GLY A 112 13.20 -18.64 18.04
C GLY A 112 13.41 -20.08 18.54
N GLY A 113 12.53 -21.00 18.15
CA GLY A 113 12.75 -22.43 18.46
C GLY A 113 14.11 -22.88 17.93
N ASP A 114 14.83 -23.69 18.71
CA ASP A 114 16.16 -24.22 18.42
C ASP A 114 16.26 -25.05 17.11
N GLY A 115 15.26 -25.03 16.23
CA GLY A 115 15.20 -25.85 15.00
C GLY A 115 14.75 -25.13 13.72
N VAL A 116 14.22 -23.88 13.80
CA VAL A 116 13.79 -23.16 12.59
C VAL A 116 14.96 -22.48 11.93
N GLN A 117 15.29 -22.88 10.71
CA GLN A 117 16.24 -22.14 9.89
C GLN A 117 15.60 -20.83 9.45
N ALA A 118 16.15 -19.71 9.91
CA ALA A 118 15.67 -18.39 9.58
C ALA A 118 16.31 -17.85 8.29
N LEU A 119 16.38 -18.66 7.25
CA LEU A 119 16.93 -18.23 5.97
C LEU A 119 15.89 -17.43 5.19
N PRO A 120 16.26 -16.26 4.64
CA PRO A 120 15.40 -15.54 3.71
C PRO A 120 15.27 -16.35 2.41
N VAL A 121 14.03 -16.59 1.96
CA VAL A 121 13.73 -17.32 0.73
C VAL A 121 13.07 -16.41 -0.28
N TYR A 122 13.60 -16.36 -1.48
CA TYR A 122 13.06 -15.59 -2.60
C TYR A 122 12.84 -16.50 -3.79
N VAL A 123 11.70 -16.39 -4.46
CA VAL A 123 11.37 -17.17 -5.64
C VAL A 123 10.95 -16.25 -6.76
N ALA A 124 11.57 -16.37 -7.92
CA ALA A 124 11.11 -15.69 -9.13
C ALA A 124 10.25 -16.65 -9.95
N ALA A 125 9.01 -16.24 -10.25
CA ALA A 125 8.08 -16.94 -11.12
C ALA A 125 7.89 -16.12 -12.41
N VAL A 126 8.43 -16.61 -13.54
CA VAL A 126 8.54 -15.84 -14.78
C VAL A 126 7.62 -16.40 -15.85
N ASP A 127 6.76 -15.54 -16.40
CA ASP A 127 5.92 -15.83 -17.55
C ASP A 127 6.76 -16.02 -18.82
N LEU A 128 6.65 -17.16 -19.48
CA LEU A 128 7.27 -17.43 -20.77
C LEU A 128 6.30 -17.32 -21.95
N ALA A 129 5.00 -17.13 -21.71
CA ALA A 129 4.03 -16.80 -22.77
C ALA A 129 4.09 -15.30 -23.10
N CYS A 130 5.29 -14.79 -23.39
CA CYS A 130 5.64 -13.37 -23.44
C CYS A 130 6.41 -13.00 -24.70
N SER A 131 6.72 -11.70 -24.86
CA SER A 131 7.63 -11.18 -25.87
C SER A 131 9.10 -11.27 -25.43
N GLU A 132 10.03 -11.12 -26.38
CA GLU A 132 11.47 -11.05 -26.09
C GLU A 132 11.80 -9.82 -25.23
N GLU A 133 11.18 -8.68 -25.52
CA GLU A 133 11.39 -7.41 -24.79
C GLU A 133 11.01 -7.52 -23.32
N PHE A 134 9.87 -8.16 -23.05
CA PHE A 134 9.45 -8.46 -21.67
C PHE A 134 10.52 -9.33 -20.97
N LEU A 135 10.96 -10.40 -21.63
CA LEU A 135 11.89 -11.33 -21.02
C LEU A 135 13.25 -10.70 -20.74
N GLU A 136 13.75 -9.86 -21.63
CA GLU A 136 15.01 -9.12 -21.42
C GLU A 136 14.89 -8.12 -20.24
N LEU A 137 13.75 -7.44 -20.10
CA LEU A 137 13.49 -6.59 -18.94
C LEU A 137 13.53 -7.41 -17.64
N ILE A 138 12.85 -8.57 -17.61
CA ILE A 138 12.81 -9.43 -16.41
C ILE A 138 14.20 -10.00 -16.07
N LYS A 139 14.97 -10.45 -17.06
CA LYS A 139 16.36 -10.87 -16.85
C LYS A 139 17.19 -9.75 -16.22
N SER A 140 17.14 -8.55 -16.78
CA SER A 140 17.83 -7.38 -16.24
C SER A 140 17.41 -7.06 -14.79
N ALA A 141 16.11 -7.15 -14.51
CA ALA A 141 15.56 -6.91 -13.16
C ALA A 141 16.04 -7.97 -12.17
N LEU A 142 16.01 -9.25 -12.53
CA LEU A 142 16.45 -10.33 -11.67
C LEU A 142 17.98 -10.31 -11.44
N LEU A 143 18.78 -9.94 -12.43
CA LEU A 143 20.20 -9.72 -12.24
C LEU A 143 20.48 -8.59 -11.23
N ALA A 144 19.74 -7.48 -11.33
CA ALA A 144 19.83 -6.40 -10.36
C ALA A 144 19.34 -6.84 -8.96
N ALA A 145 18.30 -7.67 -8.90
CA ALA A 145 17.77 -8.25 -7.67
C ALA A 145 18.81 -9.11 -6.94
N LEU A 146 19.56 -9.95 -7.66
CA LEU A 146 20.62 -10.80 -7.07
C LEU A 146 21.72 -9.99 -6.37
N GLU A 147 21.97 -8.74 -6.80
CA GLU A 147 22.92 -7.83 -6.13
C GLU A 147 22.36 -7.25 -4.81
N ALA A 148 21.04 -7.16 -4.69
CA ALA A 148 20.38 -6.61 -3.52
C ALA A 148 20.08 -7.66 -2.44
N LEU A 149 20.11 -8.95 -2.79
CA LEU A 149 19.82 -10.04 -1.84
C LEU A 149 20.86 -10.09 -0.72
N ILE A 150 20.38 -10.30 0.49
CA ILE A 150 21.23 -10.47 1.67
C ILE A 150 22.06 -11.76 1.50
N PRO A 151 23.39 -11.73 1.73
CA PRO A 151 24.21 -12.94 1.71
C PRO A 151 23.64 -14.05 2.61
N GLY A 152 23.62 -15.28 2.12
CA GLY A 152 23.02 -16.42 2.81
C GLY A 152 21.53 -16.64 2.49
N SER A 153 20.93 -15.80 1.65
CA SER A 153 19.57 -16.03 1.15
C SER A 153 19.49 -17.22 0.21
N LEU A 154 18.32 -17.85 0.17
CA LEU A 154 17.97 -18.89 -0.79
C LEU A 154 17.17 -18.30 -1.95
N PHE A 155 17.45 -18.76 -3.17
CA PHE A 155 16.78 -18.31 -4.37
C PHE A 155 16.28 -19.50 -5.19
N GLY A 156 14.98 -19.44 -5.60
CA GLY A 156 14.36 -20.39 -6.53
C GLY A 156 13.98 -19.70 -7.84
N LEU A 157 14.21 -20.35 -8.96
CA LEU A 157 13.77 -19.90 -10.28
C LEU A 157 12.72 -20.85 -10.82
N MET A 158 11.51 -20.34 -11.02
CA MET A 158 10.41 -21.05 -11.67
C MET A 158 9.97 -20.28 -12.91
N THR A 159 9.59 -20.98 -13.95
CA THR A 159 8.96 -20.42 -15.15
C THR A 159 7.60 -21.06 -15.36
N PHE A 160 6.68 -20.34 -15.99
CA PHE A 160 5.36 -20.88 -16.32
C PHE A 160 4.88 -20.43 -17.70
N SER A 161 4.11 -21.33 -18.32
CA SER A 161 3.36 -21.16 -19.56
C SER A 161 2.25 -22.24 -19.56
N HIS A 162 2.13 -23.08 -20.60
CA HIS A 162 1.39 -24.34 -20.57
C HIS A 162 2.12 -25.46 -19.76
N LYS A 163 3.29 -25.15 -19.27
CA LYS A 163 4.12 -26.01 -18.41
C LYS A 163 4.80 -25.17 -17.34
N ILE A 164 5.13 -25.81 -16.23
CA ILE A 164 5.93 -25.23 -15.13
C ILE A 164 7.35 -25.75 -15.27
N GLY A 165 8.33 -24.85 -15.32
CA GLY A 165 9.74 -25.18 -15.32
C GLY A 165 10.39 -24.87 -13.96
N LEU A 166 10.97 -25.88 -13.31
CA LEU A 166 11.75 -25.72 -12.09
C LEU A 166 13.25 -25.80 -12.41
N TYR A 167 14.03 -24.86 -11.92
CA TYR A 167 15.47 -24.77 -12.21
C TYR A 167 16.30 -25.25 -11.01
N ASP A 168 17.13 -26.28 -11.22
CA ASP A 168 18.19 -26.66 -10.31
C ASP A 168 19.51 -26.01 -10.78
N VAL A 169 20.00 -25.06 -10.00
CA VAL A 169 21.24 -24.33 -10.28
C VAL A 169 22.37 -24.68 -9.31
N GLN A 170 22.20 -25.72 -8.49
CA GLN A 170 23.23 -26.16 -7.53
C GLN A 170 24.30 -27.04 -8.18
N GLY A 171 23.94 -27.71 -9.26
CA GLY A 171 24.86 -28.46 -10.07
C GLY A 171 25.85 -27.61 -10.91
N PRO A 172 26.82 -28.21 -11.60
CA PRO A 172 27.78 -27.48 -12.43
C PRO A 172 27.13 -26.83 -13.66
N ILE A 173 26.01 -27.35 -14.12
CA ILE A 173 25.21 -26.82 -15.23
C ILE A 173 23.78 -26.70 -14.76
N PRO A 174 23.12 -25.57 -15.01
CA PRO A 174 21.69 -25.39 -14.68
C PRO A 174 20.83 -26.45 -15.39
N LEU A 175 19.93 -27.08 -14.66
CA LEU A 175 18.96 -28.06 -15.16
C LEU A 175 17.57 -27.53 -14.98
N VAL A 176 16.70 -27.78 -15.97
CA VAL A 176 15.26 -27.46 -15.87
C VAL A 176 14.45 -28.76 -15.93
N LYS A 177 13.49 -28.88 -14.99
CA LYS A 177 12.49 -29.94 -15.03
C LYS A 177 11.13 -29.32 -15.31
N ASN A 178 10.45 -29.84 -16.33
CA ASN A 178 9.16 -29.32 -16.76
C ASN A 178 8.03 -30.25 -16.31
N VAL A 179 6.98 -29.68 -15.74
CA VAL A 179 5.71 -30.31 -15.41
C VAL A 179 4.64 -29.68 -16.28
N PHE A 180 3.95 -30.47 -17.09
CA PHE A 180 2.91 -29.97 -18.00
C PHE A 180 1.61 -29.74 -17.24
N ILE A 181 0.93 -28.62 -17.56
CA ILE A 181 -0.37 -28.25 -17.00
C ILE A 181 -1.44 -28.92 -17.89
N PRO A 182 -2.38 -29.69 -17.31
CA PRO A 182 -3.48 -30.26 -18.09
C PRO A 182 -4.36 -29.16 -18.71
N PRO A 183 -4.85 -29.35 -19.94
CA PRO A 183 -5.75 -28.39 -20.57
C PRO A 183 -7.18 -28.43 -19.99
N ASP A 184 -7.60 -29.55 -19.39
CA ASP A 184 -8.93 -29.73 -18.82
C ASP A 184 -9.05 -29.10 -17.44
N LEU A 185 -10.01 -28.19 -17.30
CA LEU A 185 -10.31 -27.47 -16.05
C LEU A 185 -10.99 -28.36 -14.97
N GLU A 186 -11.41 -29.58 -15.32
CA GLU A 186 -12.11 -30.49 -14.42
C GLU A 186 -11.17 -31.32 -13.53
N GLU A 187 -9.88 -31.39 -13.83
CA GLU A 187 -8.87 -32.03 -12.98
C GLU A 187 -8.21 -30.98 -12.06
N ASP A 188 -8.62 -30.97 -10.80
CA ASP A 188 -7.98 -30.17 -9.74
C ASP A 188 -6.58 -30.70 -9.45
N GLY A 189 -5.58 -30.26 -10.19
CA GLY A 189 -4.22 -30.52 -9.83
C GLY A 189 -3.26 -30.86 -10.99
N LEU A 190 -1.98 -30.86 -10.67
CA LEU A 190 -0.92 -31.28 -11.57
C LEU A 190 -0.83 -32.82 -11.61
N PRO A 191 -0.46 -33.42 -12.77
CA PRO A 191 -0.28 -34.85 -12.88
C PRO A 191 0.90 -35.39 -12.03
N VAL A 192 1.83 -34.51 -11.67
CA VAL A 192 2.99 -34.79 -10.81
C VAL A 192 3.18 -33.62 -9.85
N ALA A 193 3.28 -33.91 -8.56
CA ALA A 193 3.59 -32.87 -7.58
C ALA A 193 4.99 -32.26 -7.83
N LEU A 194 5.16 -30.96 -7.57
CA LEU A 194 6.46 -30.30 -7.81
C LEU A 194 7.60 -30.91 -6.96
N GLU A 195 7.30 -31.38 -5.75
CA GLU A 195 8.25 -32.06 -4.87
C GLU A 195 8.76 -33.39 -5.47
N ASP A 196 7.89 -34.14 -6.14
CA ASP A 196 8.28 -35.38 -6.85
C ASP A 196 9.13 -35.11 -8.10
N ALA A 197 8.87 -33.97 -8.76
CA ALA A 197 9.68 -33.54 -9.89
C ALA A 197 11.06 -33.05 -9.45
N MET A 198 11.11 -32.24 -8.38
CA MET A 198 12.35 -31.67 -7.84
C MET A 198 12.20 -31.43 -6.34
N PRO A 199 13.06 -32.03 -5.48
CA PRO A 199 13.02 -31.73 -4.05
C PRO A 199 13.25 -30.26 -3.75
N LEU A 200 12.54 -29.69 -2.76
CA LEU A 200 12.58 -28.26 -2.41
C LEU A 200 14.01 -27.76 -2.15
N LEU A 201 14.83 -28.55 -1.48
CA LEU A 201 16.23 -28.20 -1.20
C LEU A 201 17.12 -28.14 -2.45
N SER A 202 16.76 -28.83 -3.55
CA SER A 202 17.43 -28.69 -4.83
C SER A 202 17.00 -27.48 -5.61
N PHE A 203 15.73 -27.08 -5.46
CA PHE A 203 15.14 -25.88 -6.06
C PHE A 203 15.66 -24.60 -5.41
N LEU A 204 15.76 -24.57 -4.07
CA LEU A 204 16.22 -23.40 -3.32
C LEU A 204 17.73 -23.36 -3.21
N ALA A 205 18.38 -22.61 -4.08
CA ALA A 205 19.84 -22.51 -4.16
C ALA A 205 20.39 -21.36 -3.31
N PRO A 206 21.48 -21.57 -2.54
CA PRO A 206 22.16 -20.50 -1.83
C PRO A 206 22.74 -19.47 -2.81
N VAL A 207 22.36 -18.21 -2.65
CA VAL A 207 22.77 -17.12 -3.56
C VAL A 207 24.30 -16.98 -3.60
N ASP A 208 24.95 -17.01 -2.45
CA ASP A 208 26.40 -16.80 -2.34
C ASP A 208 27.25 -17.74 -3.19
N THR A 209 26.80 -18.98 -3.30
CA THR A 209 27.56 -20.04 -4.02
C THR A 209 27.02 -20.27 -5.41
N CYS A 210 25.80 -19.84 -5.71
CA CYS A 210 25.11 -20.16 -6.97
C CYS A 210 24.84 -18.95 -7.86
N LYS A 211 25.24 -17.74 -7.48
CA LYS A 211 24.91 -16.49 -8.18
C LYS A 211 25.21 -16.54 -9.68
N ASP A 212 26.42 -16.95 -10.07
CA ASP A 212 26.81 -17.04 -11.49
C ASP A 212 25.98 -18.09 -12.25
N ARG A 213 25.58 -19.17 -11.57
CA ARG A 213 24.76 -20.23 -12.17
C ARG A 213 23.29 -19.80 -12.28
N ILE A 214 22.81 -19.02 -11.33
CA ILE A 214 21.48 -18.37 -11.44
C ILE A 214 21.48 -17.41 -12.63
N ALA A 215 22.51 -16.57 -12.77
CA ALA A 215 22.66 -15.69 -13.92
C ALA A 215 22.71 -16.47 -15.23
N ALA A 216 23.48 -17.54 -15.29
CA ALA A 216 23.54 -18.43 -16.47
C ALA A 216 22.18 -19.10 -16.78
N ALA A 217 21.42 -19.48 -15.76
CA ALA A 217 20.05 -20.00 -15.95
C ALA A 217 19.12 -18.95 -16.55
N LEU A 218 19.17 -17.70 -16.06
CA LEU A 218 18.39 -16.59 -16.60
C LEU A 218 18.68 -16.34 -18.10
N GLU A 219 19.95 -16.43 -18.52
CA GLU A 219 20.33 -16.28 -19.92
C GLU A 219 19.77 -17.41 -20.83
N THR A 220 19.39 -18.54 -20.27
CA THR A 220 18.77 -19.65 -21.03
C THR A 220 17.28 -19.45 -21.29
N LEU A 221 16.62 -18.55 -20.59
CA LEU A 221 15.19 -18.32 -20.73
C LEU A 221 14.85 -17.84 -22.15
N ARG A 222 13.80 -18.42 -22.73
CA ARG A 222 13.27 -18.05 -24.04
C ARG A 222 11.74 -18.02 -23.97
N PRO A 223 11.08 -17.13 -24.73
CA PRO A 223 9.63 -17.16 -24.87
C PRO A 223 9.15 -18.50 -25.42
N THR A 224 7.98 -18.93 -24.95
CA THR A 224 7.30 -20.12 -25.48
C THR A 224 6.90 -19.89 -26.94
N SER A 225 7.31 -20.79 -27.83
CA SER A 225 7.01 -20.67 -29.25
C SER A 225 5.50 -20.78 -29.54
N SER A 226 5.04 -20.15 -30.62
CA SER A 226 3.64 -20.26 -31.07
C SER A 226 3.21 -21.69 -31.37
N TRP A 227 4.15 -22.52 -31.85
CA TRP A 227 3.91 -23.93 -32.08
C TRP A 227 3.68 -24.72 -30.80
N GLU A 228 4.49 -24.48 -29.75
CA GLU A 228 4.31 -25.13 -28.44
C GLU A 228 2.97 -24.74 -27.82
N ARG A 229 2.55 -23.48 -27.96
CA ARG A 229 1.27 -23.00 -27.48
C ARG A 229 0.09 -23.68 -28.21
N GLY A 230 0.16 -23.75 -29.54
CA GLY A 230 -0.83 -24.43 -30.35
C GLY A 230 -0.95 -25.92 -30.04
N ALA A 231 0.17 -26.59 -29.78
CA ALA A 231 0.19 -28.00 -29.41
C ALA A 231 -0.43 -28.27 -28.04
N ALA A 232 -0.29 -27.33 -27.10
CA ALA A 232 -0.86 -27.45 -25.76
C ALA A 232 -2.39 -27.32 -25.73
N SER A 233 -2.98 -26.50 -26.61
CA SER A 233 -4.42 -26.25 -26.65
C SER A 233 -5.27 -27.42 -27.23
N GLY A 234 -4.66 -28.35 -27.95
CA GLY A 234 -5.34 -29.54 -28.49
C GLY A 234 -6.35 -29.28 -29.61
N HIS A 235 -6.63 -28.03 -29.96
CA HIS A 235 -7.57 -27.63 -31.02
C HIS A 235 -6.87 -26.79 -32.07
N GLU A 236 -6.74 -27.32 -33.29
CA GLU A 236 -6.04 -26.63 -34.40
C GLU A 236 -6.75 -25.32 -34.83
N GLU A 237 -8.08 -25.21 -34.65
CA GLU A 237 -8.84 -24.03 -35.07
C GLU A 237 -8.84 -22.89 -34.02
N ASP A 238 -8.66 -23.21 -32.74
CA ASP A 238 -8.66 -22.24 -31.62
C ASP A 238 -7.23 -21.89 -31.15
N ALA A 239 -6.23 -22.48 -31.73
CA ALA A 239 -4.81 -22.34 -31.32
C ALA A 239 -4.28 -20.90 -31.35
N VAL A 240 -4.95 -20.00 -32.08
CA VAL A 240 -4.60 -18.57 -32.18
C VAL A 240 -5.07 -17.76 -30.95
N LEU A 241 -6.01 -18.29 -30.15
CA LEU A 241 -6.68 -17.56 -29.08
C LEU A 241 -6.17 -17.89 -27.66
N LEU A 242 -5.49 -19.03 -27.49
CA LEU A 242 -5.01 -19.44 -26.17
C LEU A 242 -3.49 -19.16 -26.03
N GLY A 243 -3.17 -18.16 -25.21
CA GLY A 243 -1.78 -17.76 -24.94
C GLY A 243 -0.95 -18.84 -24.24
N GLY A 244 -1.60 -19.76 -23.52
CA GLY A 244 -0.96 -20.83 -22.75
C GLY A 244 -0.28 -20.33 -21.48
N ARG A 245 -0.87 -19.34 -20.79
CA ARG A 245 -0.38 -18.73 -19.55
C ARG A 245 -1.09 -19.35 -18.34
N GLY A 246 -0.53 -20.46 -17.83
CA GLY A 246 -1.07 -21.22 -16.70
C GLY A 246 -0.70 -20.65 -15.34
N PHE A 247 -0.90 -19.36 -15.11
CA PHE A 247 -0.49 -18.65 -13.90
C PHE A 247 -1.16 -19.19 -12.63
N GLY A 248 -2.48 -19.37 -12.65
CA GLY A 248 -3.21 -19.82 -11.47
C GLY A 248 -2.76 -21.21 -11.01
N THR A 249 -2.64 -22.17 -11.94
CA THR A 249 -2.09 -23.51 -11.65
C THR A 249 -0.66 -23.43 -11.14
N ALA A 250 0.18 -22.60 -11.76
CA ALA A 250 1.59 -22.46 -11.37
C ALA A 250 1.71 -21.88 -9.95
N MET A 251 0.90 -20.86 -9.60
CA MET A 251 0.92 -20.28 -8.25
C MET A 251 0.37 -21.25 -7.21
N SER A 252 -0.73 -21.95 -7.50
CA SER A 252 -1.28 -22.97 -6.59
C SER A 252 -0.26 -24.05 -6.27
N ALA A 253 0.36 -24.61 -7.30
CA ALA A 253 1.40 -25.64 -7.13
C ALA A 253 2.66 -25.11 -6.41
N LEU A 254 3.08 -23.87 -6.68
CA LEU A 254 4.23 -23.27 -6.01
C LEU A 254 3.96 -23.05 -4.52
N ILE A 255 2.79 -22.56 -4.16
CA ILE A 255 2.40 -22.34 -2.76
C ILE A 255 2.36 -23.66 -2.00
N GLU A 256 1.76 -24.70 -2.57
CA GLU A 256 1.74 -26.04 -1.99
C GLU A 256 3.17 -26.58 -1.83
N TYR A 257 4.00 -26.45 -2.85
CA TYR A 257 5.41 -26.88 -2.84
C TYR A 257 6.21 -26.17 -1.74
N LEU A 258 6.07 -24.85 -1.61
CA LEU A 258 6.74 -24.09 -0.57
C LEU A 258 6.18 -24.41 0.83
N SER A 259 4.91 -24.77 0.97
CA SER A 259 4.30 -25.11 2.26
C SER A 259 5.02 -26.25 2.98
N SER A 260 5.59 -27.18 2.24
CA SER A 260 6.39 -28.30 2.77
C SER A 260 7.64 -27.86 3.54
N GLY A 261 8.20 -26.70 3.22
CA GLY A 261 9.38 -26.11 3.86
C GLY A 261 9.06 -25.10 4.96
N TYR A 262 7.81 -24.65 5.07
CA TYR A 262 7.42 -23.64 6.05
C TYR A 262 7.59 -24.13 7.50
N GLY A 263 8.22 -23.32 8.33
CA GLY A 263 8.52 -23.65 9.72
C GLY A 263 9.72 -24.60 9.93
N SER A 264 10.24 -25.22 8.86
CA SER A 264 11.42 -26.12 8.93
C SER A 264 12.61 -25.56 8.16
N THR A 265 12.45 -25.25 6.88
CA THR A 265 13.50 -24.70 6.00
C THR A 265 13.52 -23.17 6.05
N PHE A 266 12.36 -22.55 6.15
CA PHE A 266 12.21 -21.09 6.18
C PHE A 266 11.03 -20.66 7.05
N ALA A 267 11.03 -19.39 7.45
CA ALA A 267 9.93 -18.74 8.18
C ALA A 267 9.09 -17.80 7.29
N LEU A 268 9.62 -17.37 6.15
CA LEU A 268 8.95 -16.58 5.13
C LEU A 268 9.55 -16.90 3.77
N ALA A 269 8.69 -17.15 2.77
CA ALA A 269 9.07 -17.13 1.37
C ALA A 269 8.43 -15.93 0.66
N ARG A 270 9.21 -15.20 -0.14
CA ARG A 270 8.73 -14.09 -0.94
C ARG A 270 8.82 -14.43 -2.42
N VAL A 271 7.68 -14.42 -3.09
CA VAL A 271 7.54 -14.78 -4.50
C VAL A 271 7.37 -13.53 -5.35
N PHE A 272 8.19 -13.37 -6.38
CA PHE A 272 8.07 -12.33 -7.39
C PHE A 272 7.48 -12.94 -8.64
N ALA A 273 6.22 -12.64 -8.91
CA ALA A 273 5.49 -13.14 -10.06
C ALA A 273 5.47 -12.10 -11.18
N PHE A 274 6.07 -12.44 -12.32
CA PHE A 274 6.15 -11.56 -13.50
C PHE A 274 5.16 -12.01 -14.54
N LEU A 275 4.23 -11.12 -14.91
CA LEU A 275 3.13 -11.37 -15.83
C LEU A 275 3.22 -10.46 -17.05
N SER A 276 3.04 -11.03 -18.24
CA SER A 276 2.97 -10.30 -19.51
C SER A 276 1.55 -10.18 -20.07
N GLY A 277 0.55 -10.64 -19.32
CA GLY A 277 -0.87 -10.60 -19.70
C GLY A 277 -1.74 -11.46 -18.81
N ALA A 278 -3.03 -11.58 -19.15
CA ALA A 278 -3.98 -12.33 -18.34
C ALA A 278 -3.70 -13.85 -18.32
N PRO A 279 -3.98 -14.54 -17.20
CA PRO A 279 -4.02 -15.99 -17.16
C PRO A 279 -5.12 -16.54 -18.09
N ASP A 280 -4.73 -17.34 -19.08
CA ASP A 280 -5.60 -17.86 -20.13
C ASP A 280 -5.54 -19.37 -20.29
N TYR A 281 -4.91 -20.09 -19.33
CA TYR A 281 -4.71 -21.52 -19.38
C TYR A 281 -4.70 -22.15 -17.98
N GLY A 282 -5.30 -23.34 -17.83
CA GLY A 282 -5.33 -24.10 -16.57
C GLY A 282 -6.29 -23.52 -15.53
N ALA A 283 -6.09 -23.90 -14.27
CA ALA A 283 -6.89 -23.38 -13.15
C ALA A 283 -6.68 -21.87 -12.95
N GLY A 284 -7.74 -21.18 -12.58
CA GLY A 284 -7.70 -19.71 -12.41
C GLY A 284 -7.70 -18.92 -13.72
N LEU A 285 -8.10 -19.56 -14.83
CA LEU A 285 -8.28 -18.91 -16.14
C LEU A 285 -9.25 -17.73 -16.04
N LEU A 286 -8.89 -16.60 -16.69
CA LEU A 286 -9.67 -15.37 -16.74
C LEU A 286 -10.17 -15.09 -18.16
N ASP A 287 -11.43 -14.68 -18.29
CA ASP A 287 -12.02 -14.34 -19.58
C ASP A 287 -11.67 -12.90 -20.00
N THR A 288 -10.70 -12.76 -20.87
CA THR A 288 -10.26 -11.45 -21.38
C THR A 288 -11.24 -10.81 -22.36
N ARG A 289 -12.18 -11.58 -22.95
CA ARG A 289 -13.23 -11.04 -23.83
C ARG A 289 -14.18 -10.12 -23.08
N ARG A 290 -14.28 -10.30 -21.75
CA ARG A 290 -15.00 -9.44 -20.83
C ARG A 290 -14.64 -7.95 -21.02
N TYR A 291 -13.38 -7.64 -21.31
CA TYR A 291 -12.95 -6.27 -21.57
C TYR A 291 -13.62 -5.68 -22.82
N GLY A 292 -13.60 -6.40 -23.95
CA GLY A 292 -14.20 -5.93 -25.20
C GLY A 292 -15.72 -5.77 -25.12
N GLU A 293 -16.43 -6.72 -24.51
CA GLU A 293 -17.88 -6.75 -24.44
C GLU A 293 -18.44 -5.76 -23.41
N GLN A 294 -17.93 -5.79 -22.19
CA GLN A 294 -18.46 -4.99 -21.09
C GLN A 294 -17.93 -3.55 -21.08
N TYR A 295 -16.67 -3.35 -21.46
CA TYR A 295 -16.10 -2.00 -21.53
C TYR A 295 -16.66 -1.18 -22.71
N ALA A 296 -17.02 -1.83 -23.80
CA ALA A 296 -17.70 -1.19 -24.93
C ALA A 296 -19.18 -0.89 -24.65
N SER A 297 -19.81 -1.55 -23.65
CA SER A 297 -21.19 -1.27 -23.27
C SER A 297 -21.27 0.10 -22.58
N LYS A 298 -22.19 0.96 -23.06
CA LYS A 298 -22.40 2.29 -22.46
C LYS A 298 -23.51 2.22 -21.43
N GLY A 299 -23.24 2.62 -20.20
CA GLY A 299 -24.26 2.68 -19.16
C GLY A 299 -23.73 2.54 -17.73
N VAL A 300 -24.65 2.40 -16.77
CA VAL A 300 -24.32 2.26 -15.35
C VAL A 300 -23.52 0.97 -15.10
N ASP A 301 -23.90 -0.11 -15.75
CA ASP A 301 -23.27 -1.43 -15.58
C ASP A 301 -21.81 -1.46 -16.05
N ALA A 302 -21.45 -0.66 -17.06
CA ALA A 302 -20.08 -0.58 -17.55
C ALA A 302 -19.09 0.00 -16.52
N ASN A 303 -19.55 0.84 -15.59
CA ASN A 303 -18.69 1.40 -14.53
C ASN A 303 -18.37 0.40 -13.42
N LEU A 304 -19.18 -0.64 -13.27
CA LEU A 304 -18.99 -1.71 -12.29
C LEU A 304 -18.32 -2.94 -12.90
N ALA A 305 -18.57 -3.21 -14.17
CA ALA A 305 -18.33 -4.49 -14.81
C ALA A 305 -16.91 -5.06 -14.70
N LEU A 306 -15.90 -4.19 -14.59
CA LEU A 306 -14.48 -4.57 -14.55
C LEU A 306 -13.79 -4.28 -13.21
N LEU A 307 -14.53 -3.89 -12.17
CA LEU A 307 -13.98 -3.57 -10.84
C LEU A 307 -14.00 -4.75 -9.86
N PRO A 308 -15.09 -5.56 -9.79
CA PRO A 308 -15.10 -6.74 -8.92
C PRO A 308 -14.29 -7.88 -9.54
N GLU A 309 -13.86 -8.80 -8.70
CA GLU A 309 -13.21 -10.02 -9.16
C GLU A 309 -14.13 -10.85 -10.07
N GLN A 310 -13.54 -11.47 -11.08
CA GLN A 310 -14.26 -12.36 -12.00
C GLN A 310 -14.56 -13.72 -11.37
N ILE A 311 -13.58 -14.25 -10.63
CA ILE A 311 -13.61 -15.55 -9.97
C ILE A 311 -12.98 -15.47 -8.59
N PRO A 312 -13.45 -16.22 -7.58
CA PRO A 312 -12.89 -16.20 -6.22
C PRO A 312 -11.54 -16.91 -6.08
N PHE A 313 -11.10 -17.64 -7.11
CA PHE A 313 -9.92 -18.51 -7.09
C PHE A 313 -8.68 -17.85 -6.49
N TYR A 314 -8.35 -16.62 -6.88
CA TYR A 314 -7.14 -15.94 -6.40
C TYR A 314 -7.25 -15.44 -4.97
N ARG A 315 -8.46 -15.16 -4.50
CA ARG A 315 -8.71 -14.84 -3.09
C ARG A 315 -8.57 -16.10 -2.21
N ASP A 316 -9.15 -17.22 -2.65
CA ASP A 316 -9.02 -18.50 -1.94
C ASP A 316 -7.55 -18.94 -1.88
N LEU A 317 -6.83 -18.76 -3.00
CA LEU A 317 -5.40 -19.06 -3.08
C LEU A 317 -4.56 -18.16 -2.17
N ALA A 318 -4.93 -16.89 -2.01
CA ALA A 318 -4.27 -15.98 -1.07
C ALA A 318 -4.37 -16.47 0.38
N ALA A 319 -5.52 -17.01 0.79
CA ALA A 319 -5.69 -17.61 2.12
C ALA A 319 -4.71 -18.78 2.35
N VAL A 320 -4.50 -19.63 1.34
CA VAL A 320 -3.52 -20.73 1.41
C VAL A 320 -2.09 -20.19 1.49
N ALA A 321 -1.76 -19.15 0.72
CA ALA A 321 -0.44 -18.51 0.74
C ALA A 321 -0.13 -17.93 2.13
N VAL A 322 -1.11 -17.26 2.75
CA VAL A 322 -0.99 -16.72 4.12
C VAL A 322 -0.68 -17.81 5.14
N GLN A 323 -1.40 -18.93 5.08
CA GLN A 323 -1.19 -20.08 5.99
C GLN A 323 0.18 -20.74 5.80
N SER A 324 0.73 -20.66 4.58
CA SER A 324 2.02 -21.25 4.21
C SER A 324 3.20 -20.27 4.38
N GLY A 325 2.98 -19.07 4.92
CA GLY A 325 4.03 -18.06 5.07
C GLY A 325 4.61 -17.57 3.75
N VAL A 326 3.80 -17.50 2.70
CA VAL A 326 4.19 -17.07 1.35
C VAL A 326 3.62 -15.70 1.06
N CYS A 327 4.49 -14.72 0.81
CA CYS A 327 4.15 -13.38 0.36
C CYS A 327 4.35 -13.30 -1.16
N ILE A 328 3.40 -12.74 -1.90
CA ILE A 328 3.45 -12.70 -3.37
C ILE A 328 3.38 -11.25 -3.85
N ASP A 329 4.43 -10.82 -4.56
CA ASP A 329 4.47 -9.56 -5.30
C ASP A 329 4.18 -9.83 -6.78
N ILE A 330 3.24 -9.11 -7.36
CA ILE A 330 2.87 -9.23 -8.77
C ILE A 330 3.42 -8.04 -9.56
N PHE A 331 4.18 -8.32 -10.61
CA PHE A 331 4.72 -7.35 -11.56
C PHE A 331 4.09 -7.60 -12.92
N ALA A 332 3.02 -6.87 -13.22
CA ALA A 332 2.37 -6.91 -14.54
C ALA A 332 3.05 -5.92 -15.48
N VAL A 333 3.60 -6.40 -16.59
CA VAL A 333 4.24 -5.59 -17.64
C VAL A 333 3.46 -5.78 -18.93
N THR A 334 2.42 -4.97 -19.11
CA THR A 334 1.53 -5.07 -20.26
C THR A 334 0.63 -3.84 -20.36
N ASP A 335 0.22 -3.48 -21.55
CA ASP A 335 -0.81 -2.49 -21.88
C ASP A 335 -2.18 -3.15 -22.19
N GLU A 336 -2.20 -4.50 -22.26
CA GLU A 336 -3.43 -5.27 -22.47
C GLU A 336 -4.17 -5.52 -21.14
N TYR A 337 -5.48 -5.74 -21.25
CA TYR A 337 -6.31 -6.08 -20.09
C TYR A 337 -5.90 -7.43 -19.48
N THR A 338 -5.58 -7.41 -18.20
CA THR A 338 -5.04 -8.56 -17.44
C THR A 338 -6.00 -9.05 -16.35
N ASP A 339 -7.07 -8.30 -16.07
CA ASP A 339 -7.99 -8.51 -14.96
C ASP A 339 -7.31 -8.48 -13.59
N LEU A 340 -6.60 -7.39 -13.32
CA LEU A 340 -5.97 -7.16 -12.03
C LEU A 340 -6.98 -7.10 -10.88
N ALA A 341 -8.28 -6.88 -11.18
CA ALA A 341 -9.35 -6.95 -10.19
C ALA A 341 -9.46 -8.32 -9.53
N SER A 342 -9.21 -9.40 -10.28
CA SER A 342 -9.16 -10.76 -9.76
C SER A 342 -7.80 -11.10 -9.15
N LEU A 343 -6.70 -10.70 -9.79
CA LEU A 343 -5.34 -11.06 -9.38
C LEU A 343 -4.87 -10.36 -8.12
N LYS A 344 -5.35 -9.15 -7.83
CA LYS A 344 -4.89 -8.30 -6.71
C LYS A 344 -4.93 -9.00 -5.35
N PHE A 345 -5.90 -9.87 -5.10
CA PHE A 345 -6.07 -10.53 -3.81
C PHE A 345 -4.88 -11.40 -3.44
N LEU A 346 -4.29 -12.08 -4.42
CA LEU A 346 -3.10 -12.90 -4.22
C LEU A 346 -1.93 -12.07 -3.67
N SER A 347 -1.83 -10.80 -4.07
CA SER A 347 -0.81 -9.87 -3.62
C SER A 347 -1.19 -9.18 -2.30
N ILE A 348 -2.32 -8.46 -2.28
CA ILE A 348 -2.67 -7.60 -1.16
C ILE A 348 -2.95 -8.37 0.14
N GLU A 349 -3.59 -9.54 0.07
CA GLU A 349 -3.89 -10.35 1.25
C GLU A 349 -2.66 -11.10 1.78
N SER A 350 -1.68 -11.43 0.92
CA SER A 350 -0.42 -12.01 1.36
C SER A 350 0.61 -10.98 1.87
N GLY A 351 0.27 -9.68 1.86
CA GLY A 351 1.15 -8.59 2.29
C GLY A 351 2.19 -8.17 1.24
N GLY A 352 1.99 -8.56 -0.02
CA GLY A 352 2.82 -8.16 -1.15
C GLY A 352 2.33 -6.90 -1.84
N TYR A 353 2.99 -6.55 -2.94
CA TYR A 353 2.69 -5.39 -3.78
C TYR A 353 2.20 -5.83 -5.17
N LEU A 354 1.32 -5.02 -5.74
CA LEU A 354 0.90 -5.12 -7.14
C LEU A 354 1.51 -3.95 -7.91
N PHE A 355 2.29 -4.24 -8.95
CA PHE A 355 2.88 -3.26 -9.86
C PHE A 355 2.31 -3.43 -11.26
N LEU A 356 2.12 -2.31 -11.94
CA LEU A 356 1.69 -2.28 -13.34
C LEU A 356 2.62 -1.35 -14.15
N TYR A 357 3.20 -1.89 -15.19
CA TYR A 357 4.04 -1.17 -16.15
C TYR A 357 3.42 -1.31 -17.54
N ALA A 358 3.15 -0.19 -18.20
CA ALA A 358 2.46 -0.20 -19.50
C ALA A 358 3.30 -0.81 -20.63
N ASN A 359 4.63 -0.80 -20.50
CA ASN A 359 5.54 -1.38 -21.50
C ASN A 359 6.87 -1.79 -20.86
N ALA A 360 7.68 -2.50 -21.63
CA ALA A 360 9.02 -2.90 -21.23
C ALA A 360 10.03 -1.75 -21.33
N ASP A 361 9.83 -0.85 -22.32
CA ASP A 361 10.71 0.29 -22.55
C ASP A 361 10.52 1.34 -21.45
N ASP A 362 11.58 1.93 -20.97
CA ASP A 362 11.56 2.94 -19.89
C ASP A 362 10.92 2.46 -18.55
N SER A 363 10.83 1.17 -18.34
CA SER A 363 10.24 0.61 -17.12
C SER A 363 11.16 0.83 -15.90
N THR A 364 10.57 1.19 -14.77
CA THR A 364 11.28 1.30 -13.47
C THR A 364 11.34 -0.03 -12.72
N LEU A 365 10.89 -1.12 -13.30
CA LEU A 365 10.81 -2.44 -12.68
C LEU A 365 12.14 -2.91 -12.04
N PRO A 366 13.32 -2.80 -12.71
CA PRO A 366 14.59 -3.21 -12.07
C PRO A 366 14.89 -2.42 -10.80
N GLN A 367 14.60 -1.11 -10.78
CA GLN A 367 14.80 -0.24 -9.63
C GLN A 367 13.80 -0.56 -8.52
N ASP A 368 12.55 -0.87 -8.86
CA ASP A 368 11.52 -1.22 -7.89
C ASP A 368 11.83 -2.53 -7.18
N ILE A 369 12.26 -3.57 -7.90
CA ILE A 369 12.72 -4.83 -7.30
C ILE A 369 13.94 -4.61 -6.40
N TYR A 370 14.95 -3.88 -6.89
CA TYR A 370 16.14 -3.58 -6.09
C TYR A 370 15.77 -2.89 -4.78
N ARG A 371 14.87 -1.90 -4.82
CA ARG A 371 14.37 -1.20 -3.63
C ARG A 371 13.60 -2.10 -2.69
N LEU A 372 12.73 -2.94 -3.25
CA LEU A 372 11.92 -3.87 -2.49
C LEU A 372 12.78 -4.84 -1.67
N LEU A 373 13.88 -5.31 -2.26
CA LEU A 373 14.83 -6.22 -1.63
C LEU A 373 15.82 -5.54 -0.67
N SER A 374 16.13 -4.27 -0.92
CA SER A 374 17.08 -3.50 -0.09
C SER A 374 16.45 -2.98 1.21
N ARG A 375 15.12 -3.02 1.36
CA ARG A 375 14.43 -2.52 2.55
C ARG A 375 14.35 -3.56 3.64
N PRO A 376 14.45 -3.12 4.92
CA PRO A 376 14.05 -4.00 6.00
C PRO A 376 12.55 -4.26 5.98
N TYR A 377 12.16 -5.47 6.27
CA TYR A 377 10.76 -5.87 6.40
C TYR A 377 10.54 -6.76 7.62
N ALA A 378 9.37 -6.62 8.20
CA ALA A 378 8.84 -7.50 9.21
C ALA A 378 7.97 -8.58 8.56
N PHE A 379 7.86 -9.75 9.17
CA PHE A 379 7.03 -10.83 8.66
C PHE A 379 6.31 -11.61 9.77
N GLY A 380 5.31 -12.38 9.37
CA GLY A 380 4.45 -13.09 10.31
C GLY A 380 3.84 -12.14 11.34
N CYS A 381 3.38 -10.98 10.86
CA CYS A 381 2.93 -9.90 11.72
C CYS A 381 1.47 -10.08 12.12
N VAL A 382 1.18 -9.66 13.35
CA VAL A 382 -0.20 -9.53 13.87
C VAL A 382 -0.37 -8.10 14.34
N LEU A 383 -1.27 -7.38 13.70
CA LEU A 383 -1.64 -6.01 14.04
C LEU A 383 -3.00 -6.04 14.75
N ARG A 384 -3.10 -5.36 15.88
CA ARG A 384 -4.33 -5.26 16.64
C ARG A 384 -4.50 -3.86 17.22
N LEU A 385 -5.65 -3.27 16.97
CA LEU A 385 -6.07 -2.00 17.55
C LEU A 385 -7.14 -2.26 18.61
N ARG A 386 -7.03 -1.57 19.76
CA ARG A 386 -8.00 -1.58 20.86
C ARG A 386 -8.29 -0.16 21.29
N THR A 387 -9.51 0.07 21.74
CA THR A 387 -10.02 1.36 22.17
C THR A 387 -10.59 1.28 23.59
N SER A 388 -10.76 2.43 24.21
CA SER A 388 -11.56 2.50 25.45
C SER A 388 -13.04 2.18 25.15
N SER A 389 -13.78 1.80 26.20
CA SER A 389 -15.11 1.18 26.10
C SER A 389 -16.21 2.02 25.43
N ASP A 390 -15.99 3.33 25.30
CA ASP A 390 -17.03 4.24 24.77
C ASP A 390 -17.11 4.22 23.23
N PHE A 391 -16.08 3.71 22.56
CA PHE A 391 -16.01 3.63 21.10
C PHE A 391 -15.21 2.39 20.65
N GLU A 392 -15.37 2.01 19.40
CA GLU A 392 -14.74 0.84 18.83
C GLU A 392 -14.26 1.11 17.38
N PRO A 393 -13.30 0.31 16.86
CA PRO A 393 -12.99 0.35 15.45
C PRO A 393 -14.18 -0.19 14.65
N GLY A 394 -14.62 0.57 13.66
CA GLY A 394 -15.58 0.13 12.67
C GLY A 394 -14.89 -0.73 11.60
N ASN A 395 -14.58 -0.15 10.45
CA ASN A 395 -13.86 -0.86 9.40
C ASN A 395 -12.33 -0.73 9.54
N SER A 396 -11.62 -1.75 9.09
CA SER A 396 -10.17 -1.74 8.92
C SER A 396 -9.81 -1.80 7.43
N TYR A 397 -8.78 -1.04 7.04
CA TYR A 397 -8.38 -0.87 5.65
C TYR A 397 -6.88 -1.06 5.49
N GLY A 398 -6.46 -1.60 4.34
CA GLY A 398 -5.06 -1.82 4.01
C GLY A 398 -4.80 -3.22 3.44
N HIS A 399 -3.53 -3.59 3.29
CA HIS A 399 -3.11 -4.87 2.74
C HIS A 399 -2.86 -5.89 3.87
N PHE A 400 -3.89 -6.61 4.26
CA PHE A 400 -3.83 -7.61 5.32
C PHE A 400 -4.81 -8.75 5.05
N PHE A 401 -4.61 -9.85 5.74
CA PHE A 401 -5.57 -10.95 5.82
C PHE A 401 -6.35 -10.84 7.15
N PRO A 402 -7.68 -10.70 7.12
CA PRO A 402 -8.47 -10.59 8.35
C PRO A 402 -8.46 -11.92 9.13
N ASP A 403 -8.43 -11.83 10.46
CA ASP A 403 -8.57 -13.01 11.28
C ASP A 403 -10.02 -13.55 11.21
N PRO A 404 -10.23 -14.87 10.97
CA PRO A 404 -11.57 -15.42 10.81
C PRO A 404 -12.41 -15.44 12.10
N GLN A 405 -11.78 -15.26 13.27
CA GLN A 405 -12.45 -15.31 14.58
C GLN A 405 -12.52 -13.94 15.28
N TYR A 406 -11.60 -13.02 14.97
CA TYR A 406 -11.45 -11.75 15.68
C TYR A 406 -11.36 -10.59 14.69
N GLU A 407 -12.42 -9.82 14.55
CA GLU A 407 -12.53 -8.69 13.62
C GLU A 407 -11.45 -7.61 13.79
N SER A 408 -10.97 -7.41 15.03
CA SER A 408 -9.94 -6.41 15.34
C SER A 408 -8.50 -6.92 15.19
N VAL A 409 -8.30 -8.10 14.57
CA VAL A 409 -6.98 -8.73 14.38
C VAL A 409 -6.70 -8.86 12.89
N GLN A 410 -5.57 -8.31 12.45
CA GLN A 410 -5.10 -8.39 11.07
C GLN A 410 -3.79 -9.17 11.00
N HIS A 411 -3.74 -10.16 10.10
CA HIS A 411 -2.53 -10.92 9.77
C HIS A 411 -1.84 -10.28 8.57
N ILE A 412 -0.57 -9.96 8.72
CA ILE A 412 0.26 -9.34 7.69
C ILE A 412 1.49 -10.21 7.51
N ILE A 413 1.59 -10.88 6.39
CA ILE A 413 2.67 -11.84 6.16
C ILE A 413 3.99 -11.13 5.94
N CYS A 414 3.98 -10.01 5.21
CA CYS A 414 5.15 -9.16 5.02
C CYS A 414 4.76 -7.69 5.16
N CYS A 415 5.54 -6.91 5.92
CA CYS A 415 5.29 -5.50 6.20
C CYS A 415 6.59 -4.72 6.12
N ASP A 416 6.67 -3.73 5.25
CA ASP A 416 7.79 -2.79 5.20
C ASP A 416 7.50 -1.50 5.99
N SER A 417 8.45 -0.57 6.00
CA SER A 417 8.33 0.69 6.75
C SER A 417 7.34 1.70 6.15
N PHE A 418 6.81 1.45 4.96
CA PHE A 418 5.86 2.33 4.26
C PHE A 418 4.41 1.83 4.36
N ALA A 419 4.21 0.53 4.58
CA ALA A 419 2.89 -0.07 4.63
C ALA A 419 2.03 0.58 5.72
N THR A 420 0.88 1.11 5.33
CA THR A 420 -0.04 1.85 6.20
C THR A 420 -1.41 1.22 6.19
N TYR A 421 -2.03 1.19 7.36
CA TYR A 421 -3.35 0.63 7.62
C TYR A 421 -4.23 1.71 8.22
N ALA A 422 -5.52 1.67 7.94
CA ALA A 422 -6.45 2.65 8.49
C ALA A 422 -7.59 1.98 9.23
N TYR A 423 -8.13 2.69 10.20
CA TYR A 423 -9.31 2.29 10.97
C TYR A 423 -10.22 3.48 11.11
N ASP A 424 -11.50 3.33 10.82
CA ASP A 424 -12.49 4.28 11.26
C ASP A 424 -13.05 3.89 12.64
N PHE A 425 -13.69 4.84 13.29
CA PHE A 425 -14.24 4.66 14.64
C PHE A 425 -15.74 4.86 14.65
N GLU A 426 -16.39 4.10 15.51
CA GLU A 426 -17.83 4.21 15.81
C GLU A 426 -18.03 4.27 17.31
N PHE A 427 -19.10 4.92 17.75
CA PHE A 427 -19.46 4.88 19.17
C PHE A 427 -20.10 3.55 19.52
N SER A 428 -19.64 2.93 20.61
CA SER A 428 -20.23 1.70 21.14
C SER A 428 -21.64 1.91 21.69
N HIS A 429 -21.97 3.16 22.09
CA HIS A 429 -23.25 3.53 22.68
C HIS A 429 -23.68 4.94 22.27
N ASN A 430 -24.99 5.18 22.21
CA ASN A 430 -25.58 6.48 21.84
C ASN A 430 -25.25 7.63 22.81
N ASN A 431 -24.77 7.33 24.01
CA ASN A 431 -24.47 8.36 25.02
C ASN A 431 -23.11 9.08 24.81
N GLY A 432 -22.30 8.61 23.85
CA GLY A 432 -20.95 9.13 23.65
C GLY A 432 -20.02 8.84 24.85
N PHE A 433 -19.00 9.70 25.04
CA PHE A 433 -18.07 9.54 26.15
C PHE A 433 -18.77 9.81 27.49
N SER A 434 -18.70 8.85 28.39
CA SER A 434 -19.39 8.89 29.71
C SER A 434 -18.93 10.05 30.58
N ARG A 435 -17.66 10.47 30.41
CA ARG A 435 -17.07 11.62 31.11
C ARG A 435 -16.22 12.42 30.13
N HIS A 436 -16.59 13.67 29.89
CA HIS A 436 -15.79 14.59 29.05
C HIS A 436 -14.37 14.87 29.58
N THR A 437 -14.09 14.49 30.83
CA THR A 437 -12.78 14.69 31.47
C THR A 437 -11.80 13.55 31.20
N ASP A 438 -12.32 12.35 30.93
CA ASP A 438 -11.48 11.18 30.75
C ASP A 438 -11.05 11.09 29.28
N PRO A 439 -9.75 10.89 29.01
CA PRO A 439 -9.27 10.80 27.64
C PRO A 439 -9.73 9.48 26.99
N ALA A 440 -10.13 9.55 25.73
CA ALA A 440 -10.27 8.39 24.88
C ALA A 440 -8.91 7.74 24.66
N VAL A 441 -8.79 6.43 24.84
CA VAL A 441 -7.53 5.71 24.72
C VAL A 441 -7.56 4.77 23.52
N VAL A 442 -6.50 4.81 22.72
CA VAL A 442 -6.24 3.87 21.61
C VAL A 442 -4.93 3.16 21.90
N GLN A 443 -4.94 1.83 21.89
CA GLN A 443 -3.73 1.03 21.96
C GLN A 443 -3.55 0.18 20.72
N ILE A 444 -2.39 0.28 20.08
CA ILE A 444 -2.01 -0.49 18.92
C ILE A 444 -0.88 -1.42 19.32
N ALA A 445 -1.09 -2.72 19.10
CA ALA A 445 -0.10 -3.76 19.32
C ALA A 445 0.28 -4.40 17.98
N PHE A 446 1.56 -4.38 17.69
CA PHE A 446 2.15 -4.97 16.48
C PHE A 446 3.19 -6.00 16.88
N GLN A 447 2.81 -7.27 16.74
CA GLN A 447 3.70 -8.38 16.97
C GLN A 447 4.28 -8.85 15.64
N TYR A 448 5.60 -8.99 15.54
CA TYR A 448 6.27 -9.24 14.29
C TYR A 448 7.59 -10.00 14.46
N SER A 449 8.06 -10.59 13.37
CA SER A 449 9.38 -11.23 13.29
C SER A 449 10.30 -10.47 12.36
N VAL A 450 11.59 -10.47 12.67
CA VAL A 450 12.66 -9.99 11.79
C VAL A 450 13.78 -11.02 11.74
N ILE A 451 14.48 -11.07 10.62
CA ILE A 451 15.69 -11.86 10.43
C ILE A 451 16.89 -10.91 10.58
N GLU A 452 17.75 -11.20 11.53
CA GLU A 452 18.99 -10.44 11.74
C GLU A 452 20.20 -11.34 11.53
N PRO A 453 21.29 -10.82 10.91
CA PRO A 453 22.56 -11.56 10.87
C PRO A 453 23.03 -11.87 12.30
N ALA A 454 23.32 -13.13 12.58
CA ALA A 454 23.88 -13.51 13.88
C ALA A 454 25.26 -12.91 14.03
N LYS A 455 25.51 -12.18 15.13
CA LYS A 455 26.86 -11.69 15.47
C LYS A 455 27.75 -12.89 15.76
N GLU A 456 28.74 -13.14 14.93
CA GLU A 456 29.80 -14.11 15.28
C GLU A 456 30.53 -13.60 16.52
N THR A 457 30.41 -14.31 17.59
CA THR A 457 31.39 -14.19 18.70
C THR A 457 32.70 -14.78 18.17
N SER A 458 33.61 -13.89 17.80
CA SER A 458 34.94 -14.22 17.33
C SER A 458 35.68 -15.02 18.40
N GLY A 459 35.71 -16.32 18.21
CA GLY A 459 36.50 -17.27 18.97
C GLY A 459 37.00 -18.33 18.04
N ASP A 460 38.28 -18.20 17.72
CA ASP A 460 39.16 -19.12 17.05
C ASP A 460 39.35 -18.94 15.52
N GLY A 461 40.61 -18.62 15.19
CA GLY A 461 41.07 -18.26 13.86
C GLY A 461 41.26 -19.45 12.91
N SER A 462 40.21 -20.09 12.45
CA SER A 462 40.26 -20.99 11.30
C SER A 462 39.45 -20.40 10.15
N GLN A 463 40.14 -20.12 9.04
CA GLN A 463 39.52 -19.79 7.74
C GLN A 463 38.74 -21.00 7.22
N SER A 464 37.48 -21.15 7.63
CA SER A 464 36.51 -22.01 6.98
C SER A 464 35.40 -21.14 6.44
N SER A 465 34.94 -21.42 5.22
CA SER A 465 33.87 -20.76 4.47
C SER A 465 32.84 -20.05 5.36
N ALA A 466 32.73 -18.73 5.23
CA ALA A 466 31.82 -17.91 6.02
C ALA A 466 30.40 -18.43 5.84
N SER A 467 29.93 -19.23 6.79
CA SER A 467 28.54 -19.66 6.87
C SER A 467 27.78 -18.49 7.51
N TYR A 468 27.00 -17.77 6.70
CA TYR A 468 26.09 -16.73 7.23
C TYR A 468 25.05 -17.40 8.12
N LYS A 469 25.03 -17.02 9.39
CA LYS A 469 24.02 -17.45 10.34
C LYS A 469 23.03 -16.32 10.55
N PHE A 470 21.76 -16.65 10.44
CA PHE A 470 20.67 -15.74 10.75
C PHE A 470 19.99 -16.14 12.06
N SER A 471 19.53 -15.15 12.80
CA SER A 471 18.67 -15.34 13.95
C SER A 471 17.29 -14.77 13.70
N LEU A 472 16.28 -15.55 14.00
CA LEU A 472 14.89 -15.12 14.00
C LEU A 472 14.60 -14.44 15.32
N LYS A 473 14.18 -13.17 15.28
CA LYS A 473 13.76 -12.44 16.47
C LYS A 473 12.30 -12.08 16.38
N ARG A 474 11.55 -12.46 17.41
CA ARG A 474 10.17 -12.07 17.59
C ARG A 474 10.10 -10.83 18.48
N ARG A 475 9.32 -9.84 18.09
CA ARG A 475 9.20 -8.56 18.77
C ARG A 475 7.74 -8.17 18.97
N LEU A 476 7.50 -7.38 20.01
CA LEU A 476 6.21 -6.78 20.30
C LEU A 476 6.39 -5.26 20.40
N ARG A 477 5.73 -4.55 19.51
CA ARG A 477 5.70 -3.09 19.48
C ARG A 477 4.32 -2.62 19.98
N ILE A 478 4.30 -1.75 20.97
CA ILE A 478 3.05 -1.22 21.55
C ILE A 478 3.10 0.30 21.47
N ARG A 479 2.02 0.90 21.01
CA ARG A 479 1.78 2.34 21.03
C ARG A 479 0.43 2.58 21.73
N THR A 480 0.45 3.35 22.82
CA THR A 480 -0.77 3.77 23.52
C THR A 480 -0.90 5.29 23.42
N LEU A 481 -2.05 5.76 22.95
CA LEU A 481 -2.35 7.16 22.68
C LEU A 481 -3.60 7.58 23.42
N GLN A 482 -3.62 8.84 23.88
CA GLN A 482 -4.78 9.45 24.51
C GLN A 482 -5.26 10.64 23.73
N TYR A 483 -6.57 10.68 23.48
CA TYR A 483 -7.26 11.78 22.78
C TYR A 483 -8.30 12.40 23.74
N ARG A 484 -8.40 13.71 23.73
CA ARG A 484 -9.39 14.39 24.55
C ARG A 484 -10.66 14.61 23.75
N PRO A 485 -11.85 14.37 24.32
CA PRO A 485 -13.11 14.78 23.70
C PRO A 485 -13.15 16.29 23.50
N ALA A 486 -13.71 16.73 22.38
CA ALA A 486 -13.93 18.14 22.08
C ALA A 486 -15.09 18.69 22.92
N ARG A 487 -15.01 19.96 23.29
CA ARG A 487 -16.07 20.65 24.02
C ARG A 487 -17.16 21.18 23.09
N ASN A 488 -16.80 21.49 21.86
CA ASN A 488 -17.67 21.97 20.82
C ASN A 488 -17.15 21.54 19.44
N ILE A 489 -17.95 21.77 18.41
CA ILE A 489 -17.62 21.37 17.04
C ILE A 489 -16.44 22.18 16.46
N SER A 490 -16.29 23.44 16.84
CA SER A 490 -15.17 24.28 16.40
C SER A 490 -13.82 23.68 16.82
N GLU A 491 -13.71 23.14 18.06
CA GLU A 491 -12.50 22.44 18.51
C GLU A 491 -12.20 21.19 17.66
N ILE A 492 -13.23 20.52 17.13
CA ILE A 492 -13.04 19.38 16.20
C ILE A 492 -12.37 19.89 14.91
N TYR A 493 -12.97 20.94 14.29
CA TYR A 493 -12.45 21.52 13.05
C TYR A 493 -11.02 22.03 13.19
N ASP A 494 -10.70 22.71 14.27
CA ASP A 494 -9.34 23.21 14.56
C ASP A 494 -8.31 22.11 14.75
N SER A 495 -8.75 20.89 14.96
CA SER A 495 -7.90 19.72 15.20
C SER A 495 -7.79 18.75 14.03
N VAL A 496 -8.42 19.08 12.89
CA VAL A 496 -8.45 18.22 11.70
C VAL A 496 -7.06 18.07 11.06
N ASP A 497 -6.71 16.84 10.70
CA ASP A 497 -5.61 16.52 9.81
C ASP A 497 -6.19 16.18 8.42
N PRO A 498 -6.10 17.10 7.44
CA PRO A 498 -6.75 16.94 6.14
C PRO A 498 -6.20 15.77 5.33
N GLU A 499 -4.92 15.41 5.51
CA GLU A 499 -4.31 14.28 4.81
C GLU A 499 -4.87 12.95 5.31
N VAL A 500 -5.10 12.83 6.62
CA VAL A 500 -5.70 11.61 7.21
C VAL A 500 -7.19 11.51 6.89
N VAL A 501 -7.91 12.65 6.86
CA VAL A 501 -9.30 12.69 6.41
C VAL A 501 -9.42 12.21 4.96
N LEU A 502 -8.55 12.71 4.08
CA LEU A 502 -8.46 12.24 2.70
C LEU A 502 -8.17 10.74 2.63
N HIS A 503 -7.25 10.26 3.47
CA HIS A 503 -6.85 8.86 3.50
C HIS A 503 -8.04 7.94 3.83
N ILE A 504 -8.79 8.24 4.89
CA ILE A 504 -10.00 7.48 5.26
C ILE A 504 -11.07 7.59 4.15
N LEU A 505 -11.26 8.78 3.59
CA LEU A 505 -12.22 9.01 2.51
C LEU A 505 -11.89 8.17 1.27
N VAL A 506 -10.62 8.08 0.89
CA VAL A 506 -10.18 7.27 -0.26
C VAL A 506 -10.48 5.79 -0.03
N HIS A 507 -10.21 5.26 1.15
CA HIS A 507 -10.55 3.87 1.48
C HIS A 507 -12.07 3.61 1.35
N LYS A 508 -12.89 4.47 1.92
CA LYS A 508 -14.36 4.35 1.84
C LYS A 508 -14.87 4.43 0.40
N VAL A 509 -14.33 5.34 -0.38
CA VAL A 509 -14.76 5.49 -1.77
C VAL A 509 -14.30 4.33 -2.66
N ILE A 510 -13.14 3.71 -2.39
CA ILE A 510 -12.71 2.50 -3.09
C ILE A 510 -13.73 1.37 -2.86
N LEU A 511 -14.16 1.15 -1.62
CA LEU A 511 -15.19 0.14 -1.31
C LEU A 511 -16.51 0.44 -2.02
N GLU A 512 -16.97 1.70 -1.97
CA GLU A 512 -18.20 2.12 -2.65
C GLU A 512 -18.11 1.93 -4.18
N CYS A 513 -16.94 2.23 -4.78
CA CYS A 513 -16.72 2.00 -6.21
C CYS A 513 -16.79 0.51 -6.58
N VAL A 514 -16.24 -0.36 -5.75
CA VAL A 514 -16.27 -1.82 -6.00
C VAL A 514 -17.70 -2.36 -5.86
N ASP A 515 -18.47 -1.87 -4.89
CA ASP A 515 -19.83 -2.31 -4.61
C ASP A 515 -20.87 -1.72 -5.59
N LYS A 516 -20.82 -0.41 -5.84
CA LYS A 516 -21.86 0.34 -6.59
C LYS A 516 -21.38 1.05 -7.85
N GLY A 517 -20.08 0.98 -8.13
CA GLY A 517 -19.45 1.60 -9.29
C GLY A 517 -18.90 3.01 -9.07
N VAL A 518 -18.11 3.45 -10.04
CA VAL A 518 -17.34 4.72 -9.96
C VAL A 518 -18.26 5.94 -9.87
N ARG A 519 -19.41 5.93 -10.52
CA ARG A 519 -20.36 7.06 -10.48
C ARG A 519 -20.87 7.31 -9.06
N GLU A 520 -21.21 6.24 -8.34
CA GLU A 520 -21.69 6.34 -6.97
C GLU A 520 -20.57 6.79 -6.02
N GLY A 521 -19.36 6.24 -6.19
CA GLY A 521 -18.19 6.72 -5.44
C GLY A 521 -17.92 8.22 -5.64
N ARG A 522 -18.03 8.72 -6.87
CA ARG A 522 -17.91 10.17 -7.17
C ARG A 522 -18.99 11.00 -6.47
N HIS A 523 -20.24 10.50 -6.54
CA HIS A 523 -21.39 11.16 -5.88
C HIS A 523 -21.17 11.22 -4.37
N GLN A 524 -20.75 10.12 -3.75
CA GLN A 524 -20.46 10.04 -2.31
C GLN A 524 -19.42 11.08 -1.87
N VAL A 525 -18.32 11.21 -2.61
CA VAL A 525 -17.25 12.18 -2.31
C VAL A 525 -17.75 13.62 -2.41
N HIS A 526 -18.52 13.94 -3.47
CA HIS A 526 -19.07 15.28 -3.68
C HIS A 526 -20.12 15.61 -2.60
N ALA A 527 -21.03 14.70 -2.30
CA ALA A 527 -22.05 14.85 -1.27
C ALA A 527 -21.43 15.04 0.12
N TRP A 528 -20.39 14.27 0.45
CA TRP A 528 -19.66 14.43 1.71
C TRP A 528 -19.06 15.83 1.87
N LEU A 529 -18.38 16.36 0.84
CA LEU A 529 -17.81 17.72 0.90
C LEU A 529 -18.89 18.79 1.03
N SER A 530 -20.01 18.62 0.32
CA SER A 530 -21.15 19.54 0.40
C SER A 530 -21.77 19.53 1.81
N LEU A 531 -21.90 18.35 2.42
CA LEU A 531 -22.36 18.21 3.79
C LEU A 531 -21.40 18.86 4.79
N LEU A 532 -20.10 18.62 4.65
CA LEU A 532 -19.07 19.26 5.50
C LEU A 532 -19.16 20.79 5.41
N ALA A 533 -19.32 21.35 4.20
CA ALA A 533 -19.46 22.77 3.99
C ALA A 533 -20.76 23.32 4.63
N ALA A 534 -21.89 22.60 4.51
CA ALA A 534 -23.14 22.97 5.15
C ALA A 534 -22.99 23.01 6.68
N ARG A 535 -22.48 21.97 7.29
CA ARG A 535 -22.27 21.87 8.74
C ARG A 535 -21.32 22.95 9.27
N TYR A 536 -20.20 23.19 8.57
CA TYR A 536 -19.28 24.26 8.94
C TYR A 536 -19.95 25.63 8.97
N ASN A 537 -20.72 25.97 7.94
CA ASN A 537 -21.43 27.24 7.87
C ASN A 537 -22.55 27.38 8.93
N GLN A 538 -23.20 26.29 9.31
CA GLN A 538 -24.16 26.28 10.42
C GLN A 538 -23.50 26.61 11.76
N VAL A 539 -22.31 26.04 12.03
CA VAL A 539 -21.54 26.34 13.23
C VAL A 539 -21.12 27.82 13.26
N LEU A 540 -20.59 28.34 12.13
CA LEU A 540 -20.22 29.76 12.02
C LEU A 540 -21.41 30.71 12.25
N SER A 541 -22.59 30.39 11.73
CA SER A 541 -23.78 31.24 11.89
C SER A 541 -24.34 31.17 13.30
N SER A 542 -24.12 30.10 14.06
CA SER A 542 -24.50 30.02 15.47
C SER A 542 -23.61 30.86 16.38
N ASP A 543 -22.31 30.94 16.05
CA ASP A 543 -21.31 31.70 16.82
C ASP A 543 -21.36 33.23 16.53
N VAL A 544 -21.61 33.57 15.26
CA VAL A 544 -21.68 34.97 14.82
C VAL A 544 -23.09 35.20 14.25
N ARG A 545 -23.92 35.94 14.92
CA ARG A 545 -25.31 36.30 14.49
C ARG A 545 -25.34 37.03 13.14
N THR A 546 -24.65 36.57 12.15
CA THR A 546 -24.62 37.09 10.78
C THR A 546 -25.60 36.30 9.91
N PRO A 547 -26.41 36.96 9.07
CA PRO A 547 -27.27 36.25 8.13
C PRO A 547 -26.37 35.48 7.12
N LEU A 548 -26.78 34.26 6.74
CA LEU A 548 -26.21 33.41 5.71
C LEU A 548 -26.21 34.10 4.31
N SER A 549 -25.52 35.23 4.17
CA SER A 549 -25.48 35.96 2.89
C SER A 549 -24.50 35.31 1.85
N SER A 550 -23.59 34.47 2.32
CA SER A 550 -22.72 33.68 1.44
C SER A 550 -22.17 32.46 2.18
N ILE A 551 -22.31 31.29 1.60
CA ILE A 551 -21.77 30.04 2.13
C ILE A 551 -20.25 30.04 1.89
N ASP A 552 -19.46 29.90 2.95
CA ASP A 552 -18.01 29.80 2.92
C ASP A 552 -17.61 28.34 2.65
N ILE A 553 -17.21 28.06 1.42
CA ILE A 553 -16.70 26.75 1.00
C ILE A 553 -15.17 26.70 1.00
N ASP A 554 -14.52 27.81 1.27
CA ASP A 554 -13.06 27.91 1.37
C ASP A 554 -12.56 27.69 2.80
N PHE A 555 -13.50 27.52 3.73
CA PHE A 555 -13.20 27.34 5.15
C PHE A 555 -12.26 28.42 5.67
N SER A 556 -12.54 29.69 5.32
CA SER A 556 -11.62 30.82 5.46
C SER A 556 -11.17 31.09 6.91
N GLN A 557 -11.99 30.67 7.90
CA GLN A 557 -11.68 30.82 9.32
C GLN A 557 -11.06 29.56 9.95
N CYS A 558 -10.90 28.47 9.20
CA CYS A 558 -10.33 27.20 9.68
C CYS A 558 -9.21 26.70 8.77
N PRO A 559 -7.94 27.06 9.03
CA PRO A 559 -6.80 26.68 8.21
C PRO A 559 -6.66 25.16 7.96
N GLN A 560 -7.13 24.34 8.90
CA GLN A 560 -7.06 22.89 8.83
C GLN A 560 -7.97 22.30 7.75
N LEU A 561 -9.05 22.99 7.41
CA LEU A 561 -10.01 22.55 6.39
C LEU A 561 -9.74 23.15 5.00
N GLN A 562 -8.94 24.20 4.88
CA GLN A 562 -8.75 24.96 3.63
C GLN A 562 -8.27 24.14 2.45
N THR A 563 -7.49 23.10 2.69
CA THR A 563 -6.95 22.24 1.62
C THR A 563 -7.93 21.14 1.17
N ILE A 564 -8.95 20.85 1.96
CA ILE A 564 -9.91 19.74 1.68
C ILE A 564 -10.63 19.91 0.34
N PRO A 565 -11.16 21.08 -0.05
CA PRO A 565 -11.81 21.23 -1.34
C PRO A 565 -10.90 20.94 -2.53
N GLN A 566 -9.63 21.35 -2.46
CA GLN A 566 -8.65 21.06 -3.50
C GLN A 566 -8.31 19.56 -3.58
N LEU A 567 -8.11 18.90 -2.43
CA LEU A 567 -7.83 17.47 -2.35
C LEU A 567 -9.01 16.64 -2.89
N VAL A 568 -10.24 17.00 -2.53
CA VAL A 568 -11.46 16.33 -3.04
C VAL A 568 -11.61 16.54 -4.54
N PHE A 569 -11.43 17.76 -5.02
CA PHE A 569 -11.46 18.06 -6.45
C PHE A 569 -10.44 17.22 -7.22
N ALA A 570 -9.20 17.18 -6.74
CA ALA A 570 -8.14 16.39 -7.35
C ALA A 570 -8.45 14.88 -7.32
N LEU A 571 -9.02 14.38 -6.24
CA LEU A 571 -9.47 12.98 -6.15
C LEU A 571 -10.52 12.66 -7.22
N LEU A 572 -11.51 13.54 -7.41
CA LEU A 572 -12.53 13.39 -8.45
C LEU A 572 -11.97 13.44 -9.88
N ARG A 573 -10.85 14.14 -10.06
CA ARG A 573 -10.11 14.25 -11.34
C ARG A 573 -9.08 13.16 -11.55
N SER A 574 -8.72 12.43 -10.49
CA SER A 574 -7.73 11.36 -10.55
C SER A 574 -8.23 10.17 -11.39
N PRO A 575 -7.33 9.39 -12.01
CA PRO A 575 -7.74 8.19 -12.74
C PRO A 575 -8.49 7.17 -11.87
N LEU A 576 -8.36 7.23 -10.55
CA LEU A 576 -9.11 6.37 -9.62
C LEU A 576 -10.63 6.56 -9.78
N LEU A 577 -11.11 7.80 -9.89
CA LEU A 577 -12.53 8.14 -9.95
C LEU A 577 -13.00 8.66 -11.31
N ARG A 578 -12.12 8.73 -12.32
CA ARG A 578 -12.54 9.11 -13.68
C ARG A 578 -13.49 8.08 -14.25
N LEU A 579 -14.52 8.53 -14.96
CA LEU A 579 -15.48 7.61 -15.61
C LEU A 579 -14.78 6.85 -16.74
N HIS A 580 -15.28 5.66 -17.10
CA HIS A 580 -14.68 4.83 -18.16
C HIS A 580 -14.66 5.54 -19.54
N GLU A 581 -15.64 6.39 -19.80
CA GLU A 581 -15.75 7.20 -21.03
C GLU A 581 -14.57 8.20 -21.20
N GLU A 582 -13.85 8.48 -20.12
CA GLU A 582 -12.69 9.37 -20.09
C GLU A 582 -11.34 8.66 -20.35
N GLY A 583 -11.38 7.44 -20.87
CA GLY A 583 -10.20 6.72 -21.36
C GLY A 583 -9.25 6.17 -20.29
N VAL A 584 -9.77 5.84 -19.11
CA VAL A 584 -8.97 5.18 -18.07
C VAL A 584 -9.01 3.66 -18.23
N HIS A 585 -7.84 3.04 -18.37
CA HIS A 585 -7.74 1.57 -18.44
C HIS A 585 -8.17 0.95 -17.11
N PRO A 586 -9.03 -0.10 -17.09
CA PRO A 586 -9.50 -0.72 -15.85
C PRO A 586 -8.39 -1.21 -14.93
N ASP A 587 -7.38 -1.89 -15.46
CA ASP A 587 -6.25 -2.39 -14.66
C ASP A 587 -5.42 -1.27 -14.04
N TYR A 588 -5.28 -0.13 -14.72
CA TYR A 588 -4.63 1.03 -14.12
C TYR A 588 -5.40 1.58 -12.92
N ARG A 589 -6.73 1.56 -12.97
CA ARG A 589 -7.58 1.93 -11.84
C ARG A 589 -7.39 0.96 -10.66
N ILE A 590 -7.34 -0.34 -10.93
CA ILE A 590 -7.09 -1.36 -9.88
C ILE A 590 -5.69 -1.19 -9.28
N TYR A 591 -4.67 -0.96 -10.12
CA TYR A 591 -3.33 -0.64 -9.65
C TYR A 591 -3.33 0.57 -8.69
N LEU A 592 -4.02 1.65 -9.04
CA LEU A 592 -4.16 2.82 -8.17
C LEU A 592 -4.94 2.51 -6.88
N GLN A 593 -5.98 1.68 -6.93
CA GLN A 593 -6.67 1.22 -5.72
C GLN A 593 -5.70 0.53 -4.76
N CYS A 594 -4.90 -0.42 -5.26
CA CYS A 594 -3.91 -1.13 -4.45
C CYS A 594 -2.82 -0.19 -3.93
N LEU A 595 -2.28 0.67 -4.78
CA LEU A 595 -1.25 1.63 -4.39
C LEU A 595 -1.76 2.58 -3.30
N PHE A 596 -2.91 3.22 -3.51
CA PHE A 596 -3.47 4.21 -2.58
C PHE A 596 -3.86 3.59 -1.24
N SER A 597 -4.27 2.32 -1.23
CA SER A 597 -4.59 1.59 -0.01
C SER A 597 -3.36 1.24 0.85
N ALA A 598 -2.15 1.32 0.29
CA ALA A 598 -0.90 1.01 1.00
C ALA A 598 -0.12 2.26 1.43
N LEU A 599 -0.41 3.43 0.81
CA LEU A 599 0.35 4.66 1.06
C LEU A 599 0.02 5.29 2.41
N GLU A 600 1.02 5.90 3.03
CA GLU A 600 0.80 6.77 4.17
C GLU A 600 0.06 8.07 3.76
N PRO A 601 -0.63 8.77 4.69
CA PRO A 601 -1.47 9.91 4.34
C PRO A 601 -0.79 11.03 3.54
N SER A 602 0.46 11.39 3.87
CA SER A 602 1.16 12.47 3.17
C SER A 602 1.57 12.07 1.74
N SER A 603 1.95 10.81 1.55
CA SER A 603 2.27 10.27 0.22
C SER A 603 1.01 10.13 -0.65
N LEU A 604 -0.09 9.70 -0.06
CA LEU A 604 -1.39 9.64 -0.73
C LEU A 604 -1.87 11.02 -1.17
N ALA A 605 -1.77 12.02 -0.29
CA ALA A 605 -2.14 13.39 -0.61
C ALA A 605 -1.33 13.93 -1.82
N LYS A 606 -0.02 13.66 -1.88
CA LYS A 606 0.82 14.01 -3.04
C LYS A 606 0.46 13.25 -4.31
N ALA A 607 0.08 11.98 -4.19
CA ALA A 607 -0.36 11.18 -5.34
C ALA A 607 -1.68 11.69 -5.94
N ILE A 608 -2.56 12.24 -5.10
CA ILE A 608 -3.86 12.79 -5.50
C ILE A 608 -3.72 14.24 -5.97
N TYR A 609 -3.06 15.09 -5.19
CA TYR A 609 -2.79 16.50 -5.53
C TYR A 609 -1.28 16.71 -5.66
N PRO A 610 -0.73 16.64 -6.88
CA PRO A 610 0.70 16.77 -7.14
C PRO A 610 1.31 18.07 -6.63
N VAL A 611 2.58 17.99 -6.23
CA VAL A 611 3.34 19.16 -5.75
C VAL A 611 4.08 19.79 -6.93
N LEU A 612 3.76 21.04 -7.22
CA LEU A 612 4.44 21.84 -8.24
C LEU A 612 5.48 22.76 -7.57
N ILE A 613 6.73 22.64 -8.02
CA ILE A 613 7.85 23.43 -7.51
C ILE A 613 8.49 24.19 -8.66
N SER A 614 8.69 25.50 -8.51
CA SER A 614 9.31 26.34 -9.55
C SER A 614 10.75 26.71 -9.20
N TYR A 615 11.56 26.85 -10.24
CA TYR A 615 12.98 27.22 -10.16
C TYR A 615 13.29 28.34 -11.15
N SER A 616 14.04 29.35 -10.71
CA SER A 616 14.54 30.39 -11.63
C SER A 616 15.80 29.95 -12.38
N SER A 617 16.52 28.96 -11.88
CA SER A 617 17.59 28.21 -12.55
C SER A 617 17.84 26.87 -11.85
N PRO A 618 18.55 25.91 -12.48
CA PRO A 618 18.78 24.59 -11.86
C PRO A 618 19.50 24.61 -10.49
N ASP A 619 20.27 25.65 -10.23
CA ASP A 619 21.08 25.82 -9.01
C ASP A 619 20.50 26.79 -7.98
N LYS A 620 19.33 27.36 -8.25
CA LYS A 620 18.70 28.31 -7.32
C LYS A 620 17.65 27.64 -6.45
N GLN A 621 17.27 28.35 -5.37
CA GLN A 621 16.27 27.90 -4.42
C GLN A 621 14.91 27.64 -5.10
N ALA A 622 14.27 26.59 -4.66
CA ALA A 622 12.95 26.14 -5.06
C ALA A 622 11.84 26.94 -4.39
N PHE A 623 10.74 27.18 -5.12
CA PHE A 623 9.54 27.82 -4.61
C PHE A 623 8.32 26.93 -4.87
N PRO A 624 7.68 26.38 -3.83
CA PRO A 624 6.45 25.58 -4.00
C PRO A 624 5.33 26.46 -4.54
N ARG A 625 4.49 25.88 -5.39
CA ARG A 625 3.28 26.50 -5.94
C ARG A 625 2.06 25.80 -5.36
N HIS A 626 1.06 26.59 -5.00
CA HIS A 626 -0.12 26.09 -4.30
C HIS A 626 -1.31 25.82 -5.23
N THR A 627 -1.14 26.02 -6.53
CA THR A 627 -2.18 25.83 -7.54
C THR A 627 -1.65 25.06 -8.74
N LEU A 628 -2.44 24.15 -9.25
CA LEU A 628 -2.15 23.37 -10.45
C LEU A 628 -2.88 23.99 -11.65
N SER A 629 -2.40 25.16 -12.08
CA SER A 629 -3.00 25.92 -13.18
C SER A 629 -1.94 26.50 -14.13
N ARG A 630 -2.31 26.73 -15.39
CA ARG A 630 -1.46 27.43 -16.36
C ARG A 630 -1.13 28.85 -15.89
N ALA A 631 -2.06 29.50 -15.20
CA ALA A 631 -1.83 30.81 -14.60
C ALA A 631 -0.67 30.78 -13.59
N ALA A 632 -0.55 29.71 -12.79
CA ALA A 632 0.57 29.55 -11.85
C ALA A 632 1.93 29.47 -12.56
N LEU A 633 1.99 28.90 -13.76
CA LEU A 633 3.22 28.86 -14.58
C LEU A 633 3.60 30.25 -15.06
N ILE A 634 2.65 31.02 -15.58
CA ILE A 634 2.87 32.36 -16.14
C ILE A 634 3.24 33.34 -15.04
N MET A 635 2.50 33.35 -13.94
CA MET A 635 2.71 34.27 -12.81
C MET A 635 3.98 33.99 -12.01
N SER A 636 4.61 32.84 -12.20
CA SER A 636 5.76 32.45 -11.39
C SER A 636 7.06 33.19 -11.81
N GLU A 637 7.14 33.75 -13.00
CA GLU A 637 8.37 34.30 -13.60
C GLU A 637 9.56 33.32 -13.61
N SER A 638 9.27 32.04 -13.34
CA SER A 638 10.28 30.98 -13.26
C SER A 638 10.18 30.11 -14.50
N PRO A 639 11.30 29.81 -15.16
CA PRO A 639 11.28 29.06 -16.42
C PRO A 639 11.30 27.54 -16.25
N ILE A 640 11.58 27.03 -15.04
CA ILE A 640 11.74 25.60 -14.80
C ILE A 640 10.78 25.15 -13.70
N PHE A 641 10.12 24.03 -13.92
CA PHE A 641 9.18 23.44 -12.98
C PHE A 641 9.52 21.97 -12.72
N LEU A 642 9.39 21.54 -11.47
CA LEU A 642 9.40 20.14 -11.04
C LEU A 642 8.01 19.81 -10.53
N LEU A 643 7.35 18.87 -11.21
CA LEU A 643 6.06 18.33 -10.79
C LEU A 643 6.27 16.94 -10.17
N ASP A 644 5.89 16.80 -8.92
CA ASP A 644 5.92 15.54 -8.17
C ASP A 644 4.51 14.97 -8.04
N THR A 645 4.21 13.92 -8.78
CA THR A 645 2.92 13.22 -8.77
C THR A 645 2.97 11.91 -7.97
N PHE A 646 3.99 11.72 -7.16
CA PHE A 646 4.35 10.49 -6.47
C PHE A 646 4.82 9.36 -7.43
N THR A 647 4.06 9.03 -8.45
CA THR A 647 4.42 8.00 -9.46
C THR A 647 5.35 8.54 -10.56
N ASN A 648 5.31 9.85 -10.79
CA ASN A 648 6.17 10.51 -11.78
C ASN A 648 6.86 11.73 -11.17
N LEU A 649 8.05 12.01 -11.66
CA LEU A 649 8.77 13.27 -11.46
C LEU A 649 8.98 13.90 -12.83
N ILE A 650 8.32 15.02 -13.09
CA ILE A 650 8.36 15.68 -14.40
C ILE A 650 9.10 17.01 -14.26
N VAL A 651 10.20 17.14 -14.98
CA VAL A 651 10.94 18.39 -15.08
C VAL A 651 10.55 19.08 -16.38
N TYR A 652 9.88 20.21 -16.25
CA TYR A 652 9.39 21.00 -17.39
C TYR A 652 10.15 22.30 -17.50
N TYR A 653 10.78 22.52 -18.64
CA TYR A 653 11.37 23.80 -19.03
C TYR A 653 10.35 24.55 -19.89
N SER A 654 9.98 25.77 -19.48
CA SER A 654 9.09 26.62 -20.28
C SER A 654 9.73 26.98 -21.62
N SER A 655 8.93 27.21 -22.64
CA SER A 655 9.41 27.77 -23.94
C SER A 655 10.09 29.12 -23.80
N THR A 656 9.91 29.80 -22.65
CA THR A 656 10.56 31.09 -22.33
C THR A 656 11.84 30.90 -21.50
N ALA A 657 12.28 29.68 -21.26
CA ALA A 657 13.52 29.40 -20.52
C ALA A 657 14.73 29.92 -21.32
N ASP A 658 15.75 30.42 -20.59
CA ASP A 658 16.97 30.86 -21.20
C ASP A 658 17.67 29.70 -21.94
N PRO A 659 17.94 29.80 -23.23
CA PRO A 659 18.60 28.75 -24.01
C PRO A 659 20.00 28.37 -23.49
N SER A 660 20.60 29.20 -22.61
CA SER A 660 21.87 28.88 -21.96
C SER A 660 21.73 27.84 -20.83
N PHE A 661 20.53 27.55 -20.34
CA PHE A 661 20.33 26.51 -19.34
C PHE A 661 20.52 25.13 -19.97
N PRO A 662 21.36 24.28 -19.34
CA PRO A 662 21.55 22.95 -19.86
C PRO A 662 20.27 22.10 -19.68
N PHE A 663 19.89 21.38 -20.75
CA PHE A 663 18.77 20.46 -20.79
C PHE A 663 19.23 19.09 -21.29
N PRO A 664 18.98 18.00 -20.54
CA PRO A 664 18.49 17.91 -19.16
C PRO A 664 19.41 18.59 -18.13
N PRO A 665 18.88 18.96 -16.93
CA PRO A 665 19.69 19.64 -15.90
C PRO A 665 20.89 18.79 -15.46
N PRO A 666 22.05 19.42 -15.15
CA PRO A 666 23.26 18.72 -14.74
C PRO A 666 23.07 17.83 -13.50
N ARG A 667 23.87 16.75 -13.38
CA ARG A 667 23.74 15.79 -12.28
C ARG A 667 24.05 16.36 -10.90
N ASP A 668 24.87 17.38 -10.83
CA ASP A 668 25.37 18.03 -9.61
C ASP A 668 24.60 19.30 -9.21
N CYS A 669 23.53 19.67 -9.93
CA CYS A 669 22.72 20.83 -9.60
C CYS A 669 21.74 20.58 -8.44
N LEU A 670 21.24 21.68 -7.82
CA LEU A 670 20.30 21.64 -6.72
C LEU A 670 18.97 20.91 -7.09
N LEU A 671 18.46 21.15 -8.29
CA LEU A 671 17.27 20.51 -8.81
C LEU A 671 17.44 18.97 -8.85
N ARG A 672 18.59 18.45 -9.32
CA ARG A 672 18.88 17.01 -9.33
C ARG A 672 19.02 16.44 -7.91
N THR A 673 19.61 17.20 -7.01
CA THR A 673 19.69 16.81 -5.60
C THR A 673 18.29 16.64 -4.98
N THR A 674 17.38 17.57 -5.28
CA THR A 674 15.96 17.47 -4.87
C THR A 674 15.28 16.24 -5.49
N ILE A 675 15.45 15.99 -6.79
CA ILE A 675 14.93 14.81 -7.48
C ILE A 675 15.43 13.52 -6.82
N ASN A 676 16.74 13.43 -6.53
CA ASN A 676 17.32 12.25 -5.91
C ASN A 676 16.76 12.00 -4.50
N LYS A 677 16.58 13.06 -3.70
CA LYS A 677 15.93 12.95 -2.39
C LYS A 677 14.49 12.45 -2.52
N LEU A 678 13.69 13.06 -3.40
CA LEU A 678 12.30 12.65 -3.64
C LEU A 678 12.19 11.19 -4.11
N LYS A 679 13.17 10.70 -4.85
CA LYS A 679 13.25 9.28 -5.24
C LYS A 679 13.51 8.35 -4.07
N GLN A 680 14.28 8.77 -3.09
CA GLN A 680 14.65 7.90 -1.94
C GLN A 680 13.52 7.75 -0.92
N ASP A 681 12.73 8.79 -0.73
CA ASP A 681 11.74 8.90 0.35
C ASP A 681 10.38 8.26 0.00
N ARG A 682 10.32 7.22 -0.87
CA ARG A 682 9.04 6.60 -1.27
C ARG A 682 9.13 5.10 -1.57
N CYS A 683 7.98 4.44 -1.49
CA CYS A 683 7.91 2.97 -1.65
C CYS A 683 8.09 2.48 -3.10
N ILE A 684 7.83 3.31 -4.09
CA ILE A 684 8.00 3.00 -5.52
C ILE A 684 9.04 3.91 -6.16
N THR A 685 9.57 3.53 -7.32
CA THR A 685 10.47 4.38 -8.10
C THR A 685 9.64 5.26 -9.03
N PRO A 686 9.64 6.59 -8.85
CA PRO A 686 8.93 7.48 -9.77
C PRO A 686 9.63 7.50 -11.13
N LYS A 687 8.82 7.47 -12.20
CA LYS A 687 9.34 7.68 -13.56
C LYS A 687 9.81 9.14 -13.70
N LEU A 688 11.05 9.33 -14.11
CA LEU A 688 11.62 10.67 -14.32
C LEU A 688 11.53 11.05 -15.81
N THR A 689 10.82 12.12 -16.08
CA THR A 689 10.63 12.64 -17.46
C THR A 689 11.13 14.07 -17.53
N PHE A 690 11.80 14.41 -18.64
CA PHE A 690 12.24 15.77 -18.96
C PHE A 690 11.46 16.25 -20.17
N ILE A 691 10.90 17.45 -20.10
CA ILE A 691 10.08 18.06 -21.16
C ILE A 691 10.59 19.48 -21.42
N HIS A 692 10.92 19.75 -22.67
CA HIS A 692 11.22 21.10 -23.14
C HIS A 692 9.99 21.69 -23.85
N GLY A 693 9.37 22.68 -23.24
CA GLY A 693 8.14 23.30 -23.76
C GLY A 693 8.35 23.93 -25.11
N GLY A 694 7.49 23.58 -26.06
CA GLY A 694 7.57 24.03 -27.47
C GLY A 694 8.39 23.10 -28.38
N GLU A 695 9.16 22.16 -27.84
CA GLU A 695 9.93 21.17 -28.61
C GLU A 695 9.40 19.75 -28.36
N ASP A 696 9.14 19.40 -27.09
CA ASP A 696 8.65 18.08 -26.69
C ASP A 696 7.13 18.09 -26.48
N ASP A 697 6.53 16.89 -26.45
CA ASP A 697 5.14 16.70 -26.07
C ASP A 697 4.93 17.03 -24.59
N SER A 698 4.20 18.08 -24.30
CA SER A 698 3.87 18.55 -22.94
C SER A 698 2.58 17.97 -22.38
N THR A 699 1.87 17.11 -23.12
CA THR A 699 0.56 16.55 -22.75
C THR A 699 0.56 15.93 -21.36
N LEU A 700 1.59 15.14 -21.03
CA LEU A 700 1.71 14.52 -19.72
C LEU A 700 1.78 15.57 -18.60
N PHE A 701 2.58 16.61 -18.74
CA PHE A 701 2.71 17.69 -17.75
C PHE A 701 1.41 18.49 -17.63
N GLU A 702 0.83 18.87 -18.76
CA GLU A 702 -0.39 19.68 -18.81
C GLU A 702 -1.61 18.95 -18.25
N SER A 703 -1.66 17.62 -18.37
CA SER A 703 -2.77 16.80 -17.82
C SER A 703 -2.90 16.91 -16.29
N TYR A 704 -1.85 17.33 -15.60
CA TYR A 704 -1.87 17.56 -14.15
C TYR A 704 -2.25 18.99 -13.75
N LEU A 705 -2.40 19.92 -14.70
CA LEU A 705 -2.87 21.29 -14.43
C LEU A 705 -4.41 21.30 -14.35
N ILE A 706 -4.94 20.60 -13.35
CA ILE A 706 -6.34 20.20 -13.26
C ILE A 706 -7.31 21.31 -12.84
N GLU A 707 -6.83 22.43 -12.29
CA GLU A 707 -7.70 23.46 -11.73
C GLU A 707 -8.37 24.34 -12.80
N GLU A 708 -7.84 24.35 -14.01
CA GLU A 708 -8.42 25.12 -15.11
C GLU A 708 -9.51 24.33 -15.85
N GLN A 709 -10.43 25.06 -16.44
CA GLN A 709 -11.40 24.52 -17.38
C GLN A 709 -10.73 24.29 -18.73
N ASP A 710 -11.05 23.19 -19.40
CA ASP A 710 -10.59 22.97 -20.77
C ASP A 710 -11.23 23.97 -21.70
N VAL A 711 -10.46 24.99 -22.06
CA VAL A 711 -10.92 26.10 -22.95
C VAL A 711 -10.81 25.70 -24.42
N ASP A 712 -9.92 24.76 -24.74
CA ASP A 712 -9.51 24.50 -26.13
C ASP A 712 -10.19 23.28 -26.77
N GLY A 713 -11.05 22.56 -26.04
CA GLY A 713 -11.72 21.35 -26.56
C GLY A 713 -10.74 20.22 -26.92
N SER A 714 -9.53 20.26 -26.36
CA SER A 714 -8.47 19.27 -26.64
C SER A 714 -8.79 17.86 -26.09
N GLY A 715 -9.88 17.74 -25.33
CA GLY A 715 -10.31 16.48 -24.71
C GLY A 715 -9.42 15.97 -23.58
N LEU A 716 -8.34 16.67 -23.27
CA LEU A 716 -7.39 16.29 -22.22
C LEU A 716 -7.93 16.50 -20.80
N THR A 717 -8.88 17.43 -20.65
CA THR A 717 -9.54 17.71 -19.36
C THR A 717 -11.05 17.82 -19.57
N THR A 718 -11.72 16.70 -19.70
CA THR A 718 -13.19 16.65 -19.73
C THR A 718 -13.74 16.97 -18.33
N GLY A 719 -14.39 18.08 -18.16
CA GLY A 719 -15.08 18.43 -16.91
C GLY A 719 -14.94 19.90 -16.52
N SER A 720 -15.75 20.30 -15.52
CA SER A 720 -15.72 21.65 -14.97
C SER A 720 -14.41 21.93 -14.23
N GLY A 721 -13.84 23.12 -14.38
CA GLY A 721 -12.69 23.57 -13.60
C GLY A 721 -13.00 23.72 -12.11
N PHE A 722 -11.97 24.00 -11.31
CA PHE A 722 -12.10 24.10 -9.84
C PHE A 722 -13.12 25.16 -9.41
N VAL A 723 -13.22 26.29 -10.14
CA VAL A 723 -14.22 27.34 -9.84
C VAL A 723 -15.65 26.83 -9.97
N ALA A 724 -15.96 26.14 -11.07
CA ALA A 724 -17.32 25.59 -11.27
C ALA A 724 -17.63 24.45 -10.29
N PHE A 725 -16.63 23.65 -9.93
CA PHE A 725 -16.76 22.64 -8.87
C PHE A 725 -17.12 23.29 -7.52
N ARG A 726 -16.44 24.37 -7.13
CA ARG A 726 -16.73 25.12 -5.91
C ARG A 726 -18.17 25.68 -5.90
N GLU A 727 -18.63 26.20 -7.03
CA GLU A 727 -20.02 26.67 -7.17
C GLU A 727 -21.04 25.53 -7.01
N SER A 728 -20.74 24.36 -7.59
CA SER A 728 -21.58 23.16 -7.40
C SER A 728 -21.68 22.76 -5.93
N VAL A 729 -20.56 22.69 -5.21
CA VAL A 729 -20.53 22.38 -3.76
C VAL A 729 -21.31 23.44 -2.97
N ARG A 730 -21.14 24.73 -3.31
CA ARG A 730 -21.86 25.83 -2.65
C ARG A 730 -23.37 25.71 -2.80
N ASN A 731 -23.84 25.39 -3.99
CA ASN A 731 -25.26 25.26 -4.28
C ASN A 731 -25.88 24.10 -3.49
N VAL A 732 -25.25 22.91 -3.54
CA VAL A 732 -25.71 21.74 -2.79
C VAL A 732 -25.66 21.97 -1.28
N ALA A 733 -24.61 22.60 -0.74
CA ALA A 733 -24.53 22.96 0.66
C ALA A 733 -25.66 23.95 1.06
N GLY A 734 -26.01 24.87 0.16
CA GLY A 734 -27.15 25.79 0.36
C GLY A 734 -28.50 25.08 0.41
N GLU A 735 -28.73 24.12 -0.45
CA GLU A 735 -29.92 23.27 -0.45
C GLU A 735 -30.05 22.50 0.87
N ILE A 736 -28.97 21.83 1.31
CA ILE A 736 -28.94 21.11 2.60
C ILE A 736 -29.33 22.02 3.77
N ILE A 737 -28.74 23.22 3.85
CA ILE A 737 -29.04 24.17 4.92
C ILE A 737 -30.54 24.64 4.87
N GLN A 738 -31.08 24.86 3.67
CA GLN A 738 -32.47 25.29 3.50
C GLN A 738 -33.47 24.19 3.88
N GLU A 739 -33.22 22.95 3.51
CA GLU A 739 -34.06 21.80 3.86
C GLU A 739 -34.13 21.59 5.37
N GLU A 740 -33.01 21.74 6.08
CA GLU A 740 -32.99 21.60 7.54
C GLU A 740 -33.64 22.77 8.29
N ILE A 741 -33.65 24.00 7.74
CA ILE A 741 -34.35 25.12 8.32
C ILE A 741 -35.87 24.99 8.10
N GLY A 742 -36.28 24.31 7.00
CA GLY A 742 -37.72 24.12 6.66
C GLY A 742 -38.36 22.91 7.33
N SER A 743 -37.57 22.00 7.89
CA SER A 743 -38.03 20.84 8.66
C SER A 743 -38.11 21.15 10.17
#